data_e362879fc0ded14e8158c40a8237142f
#
_entry.id   e362879fc0ded14e8158c40a8237142f
#
_cell.length_a   1.000
_cell.length_b   1.000
_cell.length_c   1.000
_cell.angle_alpha   90.00
_cell.angle_beta   90.00
_cell.angle_gamma   90.00
#
_symmetry.space_group_name_H-M   'P 1'
#
loop_
_entity.id
_entity.type
_entity.pdbx_description
1 polymer ?
#
loop_
_entity_poly.entity_id
_entity_poly.type
_entity_poly.pdbx_seq_one_letter_code
_entity_poly.pdbx_strand_id
1 'polypeptide(L)'
;MSEKNQSQNTENLGELLKVRREKLAALQEAGKNPFEITKYDVTHHSSDVKENFEELEGKSVSVAGRIMSKRVMGKASFCHIQDLKGTIQVYVARDNIGEDSYKDFKKYDIGDIVGISGEVFKTKTGEISIHATSVTLLSKSLQILPEKYHGLTNTDTRYRQRYVDLIMNEEVKDTFVKRSKIIKEIRNFLDERGFMEVETPMLVANAGGAAARPFETHYNALDEDVKLRISLELYLKRLIVGGLEKVYEIGRVFRNEGVDTRHNPEFTLMELYQAYTDYYGMMDLTESMFKYLAEKVCGSSVITYNGIEIDFGKPFERITMVDCIKKYAGIDFDEVKTDEEAKALAREKNIEFEERHTKGDIVNLFFEEFCEKNLIQPTFVMDHPLAISPLTKKKPDDPEKVERFELFINTWEMCNAYSELNDPIDQRERFAKQEEAFANGDEEANHTDEDFLNALSIGMPPTGGIGYGIDRLVMLLTDSPAIRDVLLFPTMKSLDSDNKKSAEKAPEVKEEVKEEVIDFSKVEIEPMFKDFVDFDSFSKCDFRAVKVKACEAVKKSKKLLQFTLDDGTGTDRTILSGIHAYYEPEELVGKTLVAITNLPPRAMMGIDSCGMLLSAVHTEEGEEKLHLLMVDNHIPAGAKLY
;
A
#
# COMPACT_ATOMS: atom_id res chain seq x y z
N MET A 1 6.96 -20.68 24.99
CA MET A 1 8.02 -20.02 25.80
C MET A 1 7.32 -19.16 26.84
N SER A 2 7.70 -19.27 28.12
CA SER A 2 6.94 -18.69 29.23
C SER A 2 6.99 -17.15 29.24
N GLU A 3 5.92 -16.51 29.71
CA GLU A 3 5.80 -15.05 29.90
C GLU A 3 6.99 -14.40 30.62
N LYS A 4 7.68 -15.16 31.50
CA LYS A 4 8.93 -14.73 32.15
C LYS A 4 10.10 -14.48 31.18
N ASN A 5 10.19 -15.22 30.07
CA ASN A 5 11.24 -15.00 29.07
C ASN A 5 10.95 -13.78 28.17
N GLN A 6 9.67 -13.45 27.96
CA GLN A 6 9.28 -12.25 27.21
C GLN A 6 9.53 -10.97 28.01
N SER A 7 9.20 -10.94 29.30
CA SER A 7 9.46 -9.77 30.15
C SER A 7 10.95 -9.49 30.32
N GLN A 8 11.78 -10.52 30.54
CA GLN A 8 13.25 -10.36 30.63
C GLN A 8 13.88 -9.88 29.30
N ASN A 9 13.37 -10.32 28.15
CA ASN A 9 13.84 -9.82 26.85
C ASN A 9 13.47 -8.35 26.62
N THR A 10 12.29 -7.92 27.06
CA THR A 10 11.82 -6.53 26.92
C THR A 10 12.60 -5.58 27.83
N GLU A 11 12.90 -5.99 29.07
CA GLU A 11 13.75 -5.22 30.00
C GLU A 11 15.19 -5.09 29.48
N ASN A 12 15.80 -6.17 29.00
CA ASN A 12 17.14 -6.16 28.39
C ASN A 12 17.20 -5.26 27.14
N LEU A 13 16.16 -5.26 26.31
CA LEU A 13 16.07 -4.41 25.12
C LEU A 13 16.02 -2.93 25.53
N GLY A 14 15.21 -2.58 26.54
CA GLY A 14 15.11 -1.23 27.08
C GLY A 14 16.45 -0.71 27.63
N GLU A 15 17.20 -1.56 28.29
CA GLU A 15 18.52 -1.23 28.82
C GLU A 15 19.56 -0.97 27.72
N LEU A 16 19.57 -1.79 26.68
CA LEU A 16 20.45 -1.60 25.52
C LEU A 16 20.15 -0.31 24.75
N LEU A 17 18.88 0.04 24.58
CA LEU A 17 18.46 1.30 23.95
C LEU A 17 18.90 2.51 24.78
N LYS A 18 18.80 2.42 26.11
CA LYS A 18 19.28 3.45 27.03
C LYS A 18 20.80 3.66 26.89
N VAL A 19 21.58 2.58 26.87
CA VAL A 19 23.04 2.64 26.68
C VAL A 19 23.42 3.34 25.37
N ARG A 20 22.69 3.09 24.29
CA ARG A 20 22.96 3.76 22.99
C ARG A 20 22.70 5.27 23.05
N ARG A 21 21.65 5.70 23.76
CA ARG A 21 21.34 7.12 23.99
C ARG A 21 22.40 7.79 24.87
N GLU A 22 22.87 7.11 25.92
CA GLU A 22 23.96 7.60 26.79
C GLU A 22 25.27 7.78 26.01
N LYS A 23 25.61 6.84 25.12
CA LYS A 23 26.77 6.96 24.22
C LYS A 23 26.64 8.16 23.27
N LEU A 24 25.44 8.42 22.74
CA LEU A 24 25.20 9.62 21.91
C LEU A 24 25.38 10.89 22.73
N ALA A 25 24.78 10.98 23.91
CA ALA A 25 24.91 12.14 24.79
C ALA A 25 26.38 12.43 25.11
N ALA A 26 27.17 11.41 25.45
CA ALA A 26 28.61 11.55 25.71
C ALA A 26 29.41 12.05 24.48
N LEU A 27 29.01 11.67 23.26
CA LEU A 27 29.59 12.20 22.04
C LEU A 27 29.23 13.67 21.82
N GLN A 28 27.98 14.04 22.09
CA GLN A 28 27.49 15.41 21.98
C GLN A 28 28.20 16.34 22.98
N GLU A 29 28.31 15.92 24.24
CA GLU A 29 29.06 16.65 25.29
C GLU A 29 30.56 16.82 24.94
N ALA A 30 31.13 15.85 24.23
CA ALA A 30 32.52 15.92 23.77
C ALA A 30 32.68 16.76 22.48
N GLY A 31 31.64 17.40 21.96
CA GLY A 31 31.66 18.17 20.72
C GLY A 31 31.85 17.31 19.47
N LYS A 32 31.48 16.02 19.54
CA LYS A 32 31.60 15.03 18.44
C LYS A 32 30.22 14.51 18.00
N ASN A 33 29.24 15.41 17.92
CA ASN A 33 27.88 15.06 17.53
C ASN A 33 27.84 14.59 16.06
N PRO A 34 27.53 13.29 15.79
CA PRO A 34 27.53 12.79 14.42
C PRO A 34 26.43 13.42 13.55
N PHE A 35 25.35 13.94 14.16
CA PHE A 35 24.23 14.52 13.43
C PHE A 35 24.47 15.96 12.95
N GLU A 36 25.60 16.56 13.32
CA GLU A 36 26.04 17.85 12.77
C GLU A 36 26.84 17.70 11.48
N ILE A 37 27.24 16.47 11.11
CA ILE A 37 27.97 16.20 9.87
C ILE A 37 26.97 16.19 8.71
N THR A 38 27.08 17.17 7.81
CA THR A 38 26.16 17.32 6.68
C THR A 38 26.67 16.71 5.37
N LYS A 39 27.98 16.41 5.27
CA LYS A 39 28.60 15.88 4.06
C LYS A 39 29.76 14.95 4.42
N TYR A 40 29.92 13.89 3.63
CA TYR A 40 31.10 13.03 3.61
C TYR A 40 31.42 12.64 2.16
N ASP A 41 32.66 12.81 1.74
CA ASP A 41 33.06 12.56 0.37
C ASP A 41 33.41 11.07 0.18
N VAL A 42 32.54 10.35 -0.54
CA VAL A 42 32.71 8.94 -0.91
C VAL A 42 33.31 8.86 -2.31
N THR A 43 34.44 8.13 -2.46
CA THR A 43 35.09 7.93 -3.76
C THR A 43 34.70 6.60 -4.40
N HIS A 44 34.48 5.56 -3.63
CA HIS A 44 34.20 4.19 -4.09
C HIS A 44 33.16 3.50 -3.22
N HIS A 45 32.42 2.57 -3.81
CA HIS A 45 31.61 1.61 -3.06
C HIS A 45 32.39 0.30 -2.82
N SER A 46 31.84 -0.54 -1.95
CA SER A 46 32.44 -1.83 -1.56
C SER A 46 32.77 -2.75 -2.75
N SER A 47 31.85 -2.86 -3.74
CA SER A 47 32.10 -3.66 -4.95
C SER A 47 33.18 -3.03 -5.84
N ASP A 48 33.19 -1.70 -6.00
CA ASP A 48 34.17 -1.01 -6.82
C ASP A 48 35.58 -1.30 -6.34
N VAL A 49 35.76 -1.34 -5.00
CA VAL A 49 37.07 -1.68 -4.39
C VAL A 49 37.46 -3.14 -4.62
N LYS A 50 36.48 -4.06 -4.54
CA LYS A 50 36.75 -5.50 -4.73
C LYS A 50 37.00 -5.87 -6.18
N GLU A 51 36.22 -5.34 -7.10
CA GLU A 51 36.30 -5.62 -8.54
C GLU A 51 37.56 -5.02 -9.18
N ASN A 52 37.98 -3.84 -8.71
CA ASN A 52 39.14 -3.13 -9.23
C ASN A 52 40.34 -3.24 -8.28
N PHE A 53 40.46 -4.33 -7.53
CA PHE A 53 41.48 -4.50 -6.50
C PHE A 53 42.91 -4.30 -7.08
N GLU A 54 43.22 -4.90 -8.22
CA GLU A 54 44.55 -4.82 -8.84
C GLU A 54 44.99 -3.37 -9.14
N GLU A 55 44.03 -2.50 -9.48
CA GLU A 55 44.30 -1.08 -9.73
C GLU A 55 44.34 -0.26 -8.46
N LEU A 56 43.62 -0.68 -7.41
CA LEU A 56 43.41 0.08 -6.18
C LEU A 56 44.30 -0.38 -5.03
N GLU A 57 45.03 -1.49 -5.14
CA GLU A 57 45.93 -1.96 -4.10
C GLU A 57 46.96 -0.88 -3.74
N GLY A 58 47.08 -0.57 -2.44
CA GLY A 58 47.93 0.48 -1.91
C GLY A 58 47.45 1.91 -2.15
N LYS A 59 46.34 2.11 -2.88
CA LYS A 59 45.74 3.44 -3.07
C LYS A 59 44.78 3.78 -1.95
N SER A 60 44.69 5.08 -1.66
CA SER A 60 43.73 5.61 -0.69
C SER A 60 42.33 5.72 -1.31
N VAL A 61 41.34 5.20 -0.60
CA VAL A 61 39.91 5.28 -0.94
C VAL A 61 39.12 5.84 0.25
N SER A 62 37.97 6.41 -0.06
CA SER A 62 37.00 6.84 0.94
C SER A 62 35.67 6.14 0.68
N VAL A 63 35.18 5.40 1.67
CA VAL A 63 33.93 4.65 1.62
C VAL A 63 33.04 5.02 2.80
N ALA A 64 31.73 4.89 2.64
CA ALA A 64 30.79 5.06 3.75
C ALA A 64 29.79 3.91 3.79
N GLY A 65 29.41 3.49 5.00
CA GLY A 65 28.46 2.38 5.14
C GLY A 65 28.08 2.12 6.58
N ARG A 66 27.17 1.18 6.75
CA ARG A 66 26.66 0.73 8.05
C ARG A 66 27.54 -0.37 8.62
N ILE A 67 27.91 -0.26 9.88
CA ILE A 67 28.65 -1.32 10.60
C ILE A 67 27.71 -2.52 10.79
N MET A 68 28.02 -3.64 10.13
CA MET A 68 27.26 -4.88 10.23
C MET A 68 27.90 -5.92 11.15
N SER A 69 29.21 -5.82 11.36
CA SER A 69 29.93 -6.63 12.37
C SER A 69 31.15 -5.88 12.85
N LYS A 70 31.56 -6.16 14.09
CA LYS A 70 32.76 -5.56 14.69
C LYS A 70 33.43 -6.54 15.64
N ARG A 71 34.73 -6.71 15.49
CA ARG A 71 35.58 -7.52 16.37
C ARG A 71 36.77 -6.71 16.86
N VAL A 72 36.81 -6.45 18.17
CA VAL A 72 37.89 -5.70 18.82
C VAL A 72 38.95 -6.68 19.34
N MET A 73 40.21 -6.47 18.97
CA MET A 73 41.37 -7.30 19.37
C MET A 73 42.49 -6.41 19.93
N GLY A 74 42.30 -5.88 21.13
CA GLY A 74 43.31 -5.04 21.82
C GLY A 74 43.52 -3.69 21.10
N LYS A 75 44.68 -3.56 20.39
CA LYS A 75 45.09 -2.34 19.68
C LYS A 75 44.59 -2.27 18.22
N ALA A 76 43.94 -3.31 17.75
CA ALA A 76 43.39 -3.39 16.40
C ALA A 76 41.94 -3.95 16.44
N SER A 77 41.18 -3.68 15.39
CA SER A 77 39.82 -4.16 15.22
C SER A 77 39.57 -4.46 13.76
N PHE A 78 38.65 -5.38 13.53
CA PHE A 78 38.03 -5.56 12.21
C PHE A 78 36.54 -5.21 12.31
N CYS A 79 36.02 -4.58 11.29
CA CYS A 79 34.58 -4.43 11.10
C CYS A 79 34.21 -4.68 9.63
N HIS A 80 32.96 -5.04 9.38
CA HIS A 80 32.40 -5.04 8.04
C HIS A 80 31.41 -3.89 7.96
N ILE A 81 31.55 -3.09 6.92
CA ILE A 81 30.58 -2.04 6.59
C ILE A 81 29.81 -2.45 5.33
N GLN A 82 28.53 -2.14 5.31
CA GLN A 82 27.61 -2.39 4.20
C GLN A 82 27.20 -1.07 3.56
N ASP A 83 27.29 -1.01 2.23
CA ASP A 83 26.80 0.09 1.42
C ASP A 83 25.73 -0.38 0.41
N LEU A 84 25.45 0.42 -0.62
CA LEU A 84 24.50 0.08 -1.68
C LEU A 84 24.91 -1.18 -2.46
N LYS A 85 26.22 -1.36 -2.71
CA LYS A 85 26.77 -2.38 -3.61
C LYS A 85 27.30 -3.62 -2.90
N GLY A 86 27.17 -3.69 -1.57
CA GLY A 86 27.58 -4.88 -0.80
C GLY A 86 28.30 -4.56 0.51
N THR A 87 29.24 -5.39 0.89
CA THR A 87 29.99 -5.27 2.15
C THR A 87 31.50 -5.27 1.90
N ILE A 88 32.26 -4.55 2.73
CA ILE A 88 33.72 -4.59 2.71
C ILE A 88 34.28 -4.68 4.13
N GLN A 89 35.37 -5.42 4.30
CA GLN A 89 36.10 -5.50 5.54
C GLN A 89 36.98 -4.26 5.73
N VAL A 90 37.00 -3.75 6.96
CA VAL A 90 37.85 -2.63 7.37
C VAL A 90 38.72 -3.05 8.53
N TYR A 91 40.03 -2.86 8.41
CA TYR A 91 41.01 -3.01 9.49
C TYR A 91 41.26 -1.64 10.13
N VAL A 92 40.98 -1.54 11.42
CA VAL A 92 41.12 -0.29 12.19
C VAL A 92 42.17 -0.51 13.27
N ALA A 93 43.33 0.12 13.15
CA ALA A 93 44.41 0.02 14.11
C ALA A 93 44.60 1.35 14.85
N ARG A 94 44.81 1.28 16.19
CA ARG A 94 45.02 2.44 17.05
C ARG A 94 46.19 3.31 16.55
N ASP A 95 47.27 2.65 16.11
CA ASP A 95 48.49 3.33 15.72
C ASP A 95 48.34 4.09 14.38
N ASN A 96 47.31 3.79 13.60
CA ASN A 96 46.98 4.45 12.33
C ASN A 96 45.98 5.58 12.44
N ILE A 97 44.89 5.40 13.25
CA ILE A 97 43.83 6.40 13.40
C ILE A 97 44.00 7.30 14.64
N GLY A 98 44.98 7.00 15.48
CA GLY A 98 45.20 7.69 16.76
C GLY A 98 44.44 7.07 17.93
N GLU A 99 44.98 7.30 19.16
CA GLU A 99 44.46 6.66 20.37
C GLU A 99 43.00 7.09 20.68
N ASP A 100 42.70 8.39 20.57
CA ASP A 100 41.39 8.93 20.92
C ASP A 100 40.31 8.49 19.88
N SER A 101 40.61 8.55 18.60
CA SER A 101 39.71 8.05 17.54
C SER A 101 39.46 6.55 17.69
N TYR A 102 40.47 5.78 18.09
CA TYR A 102 40.32 4.35 18.34
C TYR A 102 39.49 4.05 19.62
N LYS A 103 39.62 4.88 20.69
CA LYS A 103 38.75 4.79 21.86
C LYS A 103 37.28 5.03 21.50
N ASP A 104 37.02 6.03 20.67
CA ASP A 104 35.68 6.33 20.18
C ASP A 104 35.13 5.20 19.31
N PHE A 105 35.92 4.71 18.32
CA PHE A 105 35.54 3.60 17.47
C PHE A 105 35.17 2.34 18.27
N LYS A 106 35.87 2.05 19.35
CA LYS A 106 35.51 0.90 20.23
C LYS A 106 34.12 1.02 20.83
N LYS A 107 33.60 2.25 21.04
CA LYS A 107 32.25 2.51 21.57
C LYS A 107 31.15 2.48 20.50
N TYR A 108 31.52 2.54 19.20
CA TYR A 108 30.53 2.46 18.12
C TYR A 108 29.80 1.12 18.17
N ASP A 109 28.55 1.13 17.76
CA ASP A 109 27.67 -0.04 17.82
C ASP A 109 27.42 -0.61 16.40
N ILE A 110 26.99 -1.86 16.34
CA ILE A 110 26.43 -2.44 15.12
C ILE A 110 25.19 -1.63 14.74
N GLY A 111 25.10 -1.26 13.47
CA GLY A 111 24.06 -0.38 12.96
C GLY A 111 24.49 1.08 12.78
N ASP A 112 25.59 1.53 13.42
CA ASP A 112 26.12 2.87 13.20
C ASP A 112 26.60 3.06 11.76
N ILE A 113 26.43 4.27 11.22
CA ILE A 113 26.93 4.62 9.87
C ILE A 113 28.24 5.36 10.03
N VAL A 114 29.25 4.89 9.32
CA VAL A 114 30.60 5.43 9.38
C VAL A 114 31.15 5.76 8.00
N GLY A 115 31.98 6.80 7.94
CA GLY A 115 32.87 7.09 6.85
C GLY A 115 34.27 6.58 7.18
N ILE A 116 34.91 5.91 6.23
CA ILE A 116 36.23 5.30 6.35
C ILE A 116 37.10 5.81 5.21
N SER A 117 38.21 6.45 5.55
CA SER A 117 39.30 6.70 4.58
C SER A 117 40.45 5.77 4.92
N GLY A 118 41.12 5.20 3.90
CA GLY A 118 42.20 4.27 4.12
C GLY A 118 42.76 3.65 2.83
N GLU A 119 43.77 2.82 2.96
CA GLU A 119 44.43 2.16 1.85
C GLU A 119 43.82 0.78 1.58
N VAL A 120 43.64 0.46 0.32
CA VAL A 120 43.14 -0.86 -0.11
C VAL A 120 44.28 -1.88 0.02
N PHE A 121 43.99 -3.01 0.67
CA PHE A 121 44.96 -4.08 0.82
C PHE A 121 44.28 -5.45 0.87
N LYS A 122 45.08 -6.49 0.72
CA LYS A 122 44.64 -7.88 0.86
C LYS A 122 45.18 -8.48 2.16
N THR A 123 44.32 -9.05 2.95
CA THR A 123 44.73 -9.73 4.19
C THR A 123 45.50 -11.01 3.90
N LYS A 124 46.22 -11.55 4.91
CA LYS A 124 46.92 -12.86 4.78
C LYS A 124 46.01 -14.02 4.42
N THR A 125 44.72 -13.90 4.73
CA THR A 125 43.68 -14.89 4.41
C THR A 125 43.02 -14.68 3.05
N GLY A 126 43.45 -13.65 2.30
CA GLY A 126 42.96 -13.35 0.96
C GLY A 126 41.78 -12.37 0.89
N GLU A 127 41.30 -11.84 2.02
CA GLU A 127 40.15 -10.90 2.07
C GLU A 127 40.61 -9.50 1.63
N ILE A 128 39.93 -8.91 0.63
CA ILE A 128 40.14 -7.53 0.20
C ILE A 128 39.52 -6.61 1.25
N SER A 129 40.32 -5.68 1.75
CA SER A 129 40.02 -4.87 2.92
C SER A 129 40.56 -3.44 2.77
N ILE A 130 40.06 -2.55 3.62
CA ILE A 130 40.56 -1.18 3.74
C ILE A 130 41.31 -1.05 5.07
N HIS A 131 42.55 -0.64 5.04
CA HIS A 131 43.35 -0.27 6.19
C HIS A 131 43.05 1.20 6.54
N ALA A 132 42.21 1.40 7.54
CA ALA A 132 41.69 2.72 7.89
C ALA A 132 42.83 3.67 8.36
N THR A 133 42.89 4.83 7.78
CA THR A 133 43.67 6.00 8.24
C THR A 133 42.80 7.00 8.99
N SER A 134 41.47 6.99 8.73
CA SER A 134 40.51 7.74 9.52
C SER A 134 39.16 7.00 9.59
N VAL A 135 38.44 7.22 10.68
CA VAL A 135 37.08 6.71 10.91
C VAL A 135 36.21 7.84 11.46
N THR A 136 35.16 8.18 10.77
CA THR A 136 34.21 9.24 11.16
C THR A 136 32.84 8.62 11.40
N LEU A 137 32.24 8.87 12.57
CA LEU A 137 30.87 8.47 12.84
C LEU A 137 29.93 9.47 12.15
N LEU A 138 29.17 9.02 11.15
CA LEU A 138 28.26 9.85 10.36
C LEU A 138 26.84 9.84 10.91
N SER A 139 26.44 8.73 11.55
CA SER A 139 25.12 8.61 12.17
C SER A 139 25.15 7.54 13.26
N LYS A 140 24.56 7.83 14.40
CA LYS A 140 24.42 6.89 15.52
C LYS A 140 23.10 6.11 15.39
N SER A 141 23.20 4.79 15.33
CA SER A 141 22.03 3.91 15.39
C SER A 141 21.52 3.82 16.84
N LEU A 142 20.31 4.29 17.07
CA LEU A 142 19.66 4.25 18.38
C LEU A 142 18.77 3.02 18.58
N GLN A 143 18.48 2.29 17.49
CA GLN A 143 17.78 1.02 17.51
C GLN A 143 18.75 -0.15 17.29
N ILE A 144 18.32 -1.35 17.72
CA ILE A 144 19.10 -2.58 17.56
C ILE A 144 18.60 -3.28 16.30
N LEU A 145 19.53 -3.62 15.41
CA LEU A 145 19.22 -4.45 14.26
C LEU A 145 18.92 -5.89 14.70
N PRO A 146 18.04 -6.61 14.00
CA PRO A 146 17.83 -8.04 14.20
C PRO A 146 19.14 -8.83 14.12
N GLU A 147 19.18 -10.02 14.73
CA GLU A 147 20.38 -10.86 14.68
C GLU A 147 20.70 -11.32 13.27
N LYS A 148 21.98 -11.18 12.87
CA LYS A 148 22.47 -11.44 11.52
C LYS A 148 22.23 -12.88 11.04
N TYR A 149 22.21 -13.87 11.93
CA TYR A 149 22.15 -15.30 11.57
C TYR A 149 20.75 -15.77 11.14
N HIS A 150 19.70 -15.07 11.53
CA HIS A 150 18.33 -15.44 11.20
C HIS A 150 17.64 -14.41 10.29
N GLY A 151 18.31 -13.27 10.03
CA GLY A 151 17.73 -12.17 9.26
C GLY A 151 16.41 -11.67 9.86
N LEU A 152 15.67 -10.90 9.09
CA LEU A 152 14.29 -10.56 9.40
C LEU A 152 13.38 -11.59 8.69
N THR A 153 13.04 -12.69 9.38
CA THR A 153 12.29 -13.83 8.80
C THR A 153 10.78 -13.64 8.81
N ASN A 154 10.26 -12.84 9.74
CA ASN A 154 8.83 -12.57 9.81
C ASN A 154 8.38 -11.68 8.66
N THR A 155 7.60 -12.23 7.74
CA THR A 155 7.16 -11.57 6.50
C THR A 155 6.36 -10.29 6.76
N ASP A 156 5.48 -10.26 7.76
CA ASP A 156 4.71 -9.06 8.11
C ASP A 156 5.62 -7.93 8.58
N THR A 157 6.60 -8.25 9.43
CA THR A 157 7.60 -7.27 9.90
C THR A 157 8.48 -6.78 8.75
N ARG A 158 8.86 -7.65 7.79
CA ARG A 158 9.63 -7.28 6.59
C ARG A 158 8.89 -6.21 5.77
N TYR A 159 7.61 -6.37 5.56
CA TYR A 159 6.82 -5.41 4.79
C TYR A 159 6.59 -4.09 5.54
N ARG A 160 6.33 -4.14 6.86
CA ARG A 160 6.12 -2.95 7.69
C ARG A 160 7.40 -2.17 7.97
N GLN A 161 8.53 -2.87 8.13
CA GLN A 161 9.84 -2.28 8.38
C GLN A 161 10.79 -2.52 7.21
N ARG A 162 10.36 -2.15 6.00
CA ARG A 162 11.12 -2.37 4.77
C ARG A 162 12.56 -1.81 4.85
N TYR A 163 12.77 -0.71 5.56
CA TYR A 163 14.10 -0.15 5.78
C TYR A 163 15.01 -1.09 6.59
N VAL A 164 14.46 -1.92 7.48
CA VAL A 164 15.23 -2.96 8.18
C VAL A 164 15.45 -4.17 7.27
N ASP A 165 14.43 -4.57 6.53
CA ASP A 165 14.48 -5.67 5.55
C ASP A 165 15.58 -5.41 4.49
N LEU A 166 15.67 -4.19 3.95
CA LEU A 166 16.73 -3.76 3.02
C LEU A 166 18.14 -3.78 3.62
N ILE A 167 18.28 -3.65 4.94
CA ILE A 167 19.57 -3.75 5.64
C ILE A 167 19.96 -5.21 5.86
N MET A 168 19.00 -6.05 6.21
CA MET A 168 19.25 -7.42 6.70
C MET A 168 19.26 -8.46 5.60
N ASN A 169 18.45 -8.26 4.54
CA ASN A 169 18.22 -9.20 3.46
C ASN A 169 18.71 -8.60 2.13
N GLU A 170 19.85 -9.06 1.67
CA GLU A 170 20.53 -8.48 0.48
C GLU A 170 19.72 -8.71 -0.81
N GLU A 171 19.06 -9.86 -0.93
CA GLU A 171 18.19 -10.22 -2.05
C GLU A 171 17.02 -9.25 -2.24
N VAL A 172 16.50 -8.68 -1.14
CA VAL A 172 15.43 -7.68 -1.20
C VAL A 172 15.90 -6.40 -1.89
N LYS A 173 17.12 -5.97 -1.58
CA LYS A 173 17.71 -4.81 -2.24
C LYS A 173 17.90 -5.05 -3.75
N ASP A 174 18.38 -6.24 -4.13
CA ASP A 174 18.54 -6.64 -5.53
C ASP A 174 17.22 -6.61 -6.30
N THR A 175 16.13 -7.09 -5.70
CA THR A 175 14.77 -7.01 -6.28
C THR A 175 14.40 -5.57 -6.66
N PHE A 176 14.63 -4.59 -5.78
CA PHE A 176 14.28 -3.20 -6.07
C PHE A 176 15.25 -2.52 -7.06
N VAL A 177 16.52 -2.91 -7.07
CA VAL A 177 17.47 -2.49 -8.11
C VAL A 177 17.03 -3.03 -9.49
N LYS A 178 16.64 -4.31 -9.57
CA LYS A 178 16.09 -4.91 -10.78
C LYS A 178 14.78 -4.25 -11.21
N ARG A 179 13.86 -3.96 -10.28
CA ARG A 179 12.63 -3.21 -10.56
C ARG A 179 12.92 -1.87 -11.24
N SER A 180 13.87 -1.11 -10.70
CA SER A 180 14.28 0.17 -11.30
C SER A 180 14.88 -0.02 -12.70
N LYS A 181 15.68 -1.07 -12.88
CA LYS A 181 16.25 -1.42 -14.19
C LYS A 181 15.17 -1.82 -15.19
N ILE A 182 14.17 -2.63 -14.79
CA ILE A 182 13.05 -3.05 -15.66
C ILE A 182 12.32 -1.81 -16.19
N ILE A 183 11.92 -0.89 -15.31
CA ILE A 183 11.21 0.33 -15.70
C ILE A 183 12.07 1.19 -16.65
N LYS A 184 13.36 1.31 -16.38
CA LYS A 184 14.29 2.02 -17.26
C LYS A 184 14.38 1.38 -18.66
N GLU A 185 14.49 0.05 -18.71
CA GLU A 185 14.58 -0.66 -19.98
C GLU A 185 13.26 -0.64 -20.76
N ILE A 186 12.12 -0.62 -20.10
CA ILE A 186 10.82 -0.36 -20.76
C ILE A 186 10.84 1.00 -21.45
N ARG A 187 11.27 2.05 -20.75
CA ARG A 187 11.39 3.39 -21.35
C ARG A 187 12.33 3.40 -22.55
N ASN A 188 13.52 2.82 -22.40
CA ASN A 188 14.48 2.72 -23.51
C ASN A 188 13.86 2.02 -24.73
N PHE A 189 13.15 0.91 -24.51
CA PHE A 189 12.50 0.13 -25.57
C PHE A 189 11.42 0.92 -26.32
N LEU A 190 10.62 1.71 -25.61
CA LEU A 190 9.54 2.51 -26.17
C LEU A 190 10.06 3.78 -26.84
N ASP A 191 11.00 4.47 -26.22
CA ASP A 191 11.62 5.68 -26.77
C ASP A 191 12.33 5.40 -28.11
N GLU A 192 13.05 4.27 -28.22
CA GLU A 192 13.67 3.83 -29.48
C GLU A 192 12.66 3.56 -30.60
N ARG A 193 11.37 3.33 -30.26
CA ARG A 193 10.27 3.12 -31.20
C ARG A 193 9.41 4.36 -31.45
N GLY A 194 9.84 5.50 -30.88
CA GLY A 194 9.20 6.79 -31.08
C GLY A 194 7.91 7.00 -30.28
N PHE A 195 7.74 6.26 -29.17
CA PHE A 195 6.69 6.56 -28.22
C PHE A 195 7.07 7.77 -27.35
N MET A 196 6.08 8.59 -27.02
CA MET A 196 6.21 9.72 -26.11
C MET A 196 5.68 9.34 -24.73
N GLU A 197 6.49 9.47 -23.68
CA GLU A 197 5.99 9.37 -22.30
C GLU A 197 5.21 10.63 -21.94
N VAL A 198 4.03 10.45 -21.38
CA VAL A 198 3.12 11.53 -20.98
C VAL A 198 2.64 11.33 -19.56
N GLU A 199 2.08 12.38 -18.96
CA GLU A 199 1.44 12.33 -17.64
C GLU A 199 0.00 12.82 -17.76
N THR A 200 -0.93 12.08 -17.15
CA THR A 200 -2.36 12.42 -17.14
C THR A 200 -2.86 12.53 -15.68
N PRO A 201 -4.03 13.16 -15.45
CA PRO A 201 -4.52 13.40 -14.09
C PRO A 201 -4.73 12.12 -13.27
N MET A 202 -4.29 12.13 -11.99
CA MET A 202 -4.65 11.10 -11.01
C MET A 202 -6.01 11.35 -10.36
N LEU A 203 -6.39 12.64 -10.18
CA LEU A 203 -7.70 13.04 -9.72
C LEU A 203 -8.59 13.29 -10.95
N VAL A 204 -9.69 12.57 -11.04
CA VAL A 204 -10.59 12.58 -12.20
C VAL A 204 -12.02 12.78 -11.75
N ALA A 205 -12.82 13.46 -12.58
CA ALA A 205 -14.26 13.58 -12.30
C ALA A 205 -14.98 12.24 -12.55
N ASN A 206 -14.55 11.51 -13.59
CA ASN A 206 -15.09 10.19 -13.92
C ASN A 206 -13.96 9.17 -14.02
N ALA A 207 -14.05 8.10 -13.23
CA ALA A 207 -13.12 6.97 -13.28
C ALA A 207 -13.66 5.93 -14.26
N GLY A 208 -12.98 5.73 -15.36
CA GLY A 208 -13.35 4.78 -16.42
C GLY A 208 -12.13 4.11 -17.03
N GLY A 209 -12.32 3.20 -18.00
CA GLY A 209 -11.26 2.44 -18.67
C GLY A 209 -10.93 1.10 -18.02
N ALA A 210 -11.62 0.73 -16.93
CA ALA A 210 -11.52 -0.59 -16.29
C ALA A 210 -12.82 -0.92 -15.58
N ALA A 211 -13.06 -2.20 -15.28
CA ALA A 211 -14.08 -2.64 -14.36
C ALA A 211 -13.46 -2.69 -12.96
N ALA A 212 -13.67 -1.65 -12.16
CA ALA A 212 -13.10 -1.54 -10.81
C ALA A 212 -13.79 -0.43 -10.02
N ARG A 213 -13.88 -0.61 -8.70
CA ARG A 213 -14.41 0.42 -7.79
C ARG A 213 -13.34 1.48 -7.52
N PRO A 214 -13.61 2.79 -7.75
CA PRO A 214 -12.67 3.87 -7.45
C PRO A 214 -12.60 4.19 -5.96
N PHE A 215 -11.50 4.84 -5.53
CA PHE A 215 -11.48 5.63 -4.30
C PHE A 215 -12.05 7.01 -4.57
N GLU A 216 -12.88 7.52 -3.68
CA GLU A 216 -13.49 8.83 -3.76
C GLU A 216 -12.89 9.78 -2.72
N THR A 217 -12.79 11.06 -3.06
CA THR A 217 -12.30 12.11 -2.16
C THR A 217 -12.94 13.45 -2.54
N HIS A 218 -12.91 14.42 -1.62
CA HIS A 218 -13.47 15.73 -1.81
C HIS A 218 -12.39 16.79 -2.08
N TYR A 219 -12.57 17.59 -3.13
CA TYR A 219 -11.68 18.71 -3.45
C TYR A 219 -12.21 20.01 -2.85
N ASN A 220 -11.73 20.35 -1.65
CA ASN A 220 -12.24 21.45 -0.83
C ASN A 220 -12.25 22.81 -1.54
N ALA A 221 -11.28 23.08 -2.43
CA ALA A 221 -11.18 24.40 -3.09
C ALA A 221 -12.28 24.63 -4.14
N LEU A 222 -12.79 23.57 -4.75
CA LEU A 222 -13.87 23.64 -5.75
C LEU A 222 -15.21 23.17 -5.18
N ASP A 223 -15.24 22.61 -3.96
CA ASP A 223 -16.41 21.99 -3.35
C ASP A 223 -17.00 20.88 -4.25
N GLU A 224 -16.12 20.02 -4.78
CA GLU A 224 -16.44 18.96 -5.73
C GLU A 224 -15.89 17.61 -5.27
N ASP A 225 -16.68 16.56 -5.47
CA ASP A 225 -16.23 15.19 -5.28
C ASP A 225 -15.44 14.73 -6.50
N VAL A 226 -14.26 14.15 -6.27
CA VAL A 226 -13.38 13.63 -7.31
C VAL A 226 -12.97 12.20 -6.96
N LYS A 227 -12.55 11.46 -7.97
CA LYS A 227 -12.14 10.06 -7.84
C LYS A 227 -10.66 9.91 -8.13
N LEU A 228 -10.03 8.90 -7.53
CA LEU A 228 -8.71 8.47 -7.96
C LEU A 228 -8.87 7.56 -9.19
N ARG A 229 -8.05 7.77 -10.22
CA ARG A 229 -8.11 7.03 -11.48
C ARG A 229 -7.92 5.53 -11.27
N ILE A 230 -8.67 4.72 -12.00
CA ILE A 230 -8.58 3.25 -12.01
C ILE A 230 -7.81 2.71 -13.23
N SER A 231 -7.60 3.54 -14.26
CA SER A 231 -6.92 3.28 -15.53
C SER A 231 -6.37 4.60 -16.09
N LEU A 232 -5.53 4.51 -17.12
CA LEU A 232 -4.95 5.63 -17.85
C LEU A 232 -5.66 5.85 -19.21
N GLU A 233 -6.46 4.89 -19.65
CA GLU A 233 -7.00 4.67 -20.98
C GLU A 233 -7.67 5.90 -21.60
N LEU A 234 -8.71 6.44 -20.93
CA LEU A 234 -9.55 7.46 -21.55
C LEU A 234 -8.80 8.76 -21.83
N TYR A 235 -7.82 9.11 -21.01
CA TYR A 235 -6.98 10.29 -21.24
C TYR A 235 -5.97 10.06 -22.35
N LEU A 236 -5.34 8.89 -22.41
CA LEU A 236 -4.37 8.57 -23.47
C LEU A 236 -5.04 8.51 -24.85
N LYS A 237 -6.25 7.98 -24.95
CA LYS A 237 -7.05 8.01 -26.17
C LYS A 237 -7.38 9.43 -26.64
N ARG A 238 -7.66 10.36 -25.71
CA ARG A 238 -7.85 11.79 -26.05
C ARG A 238 -6.60 12.41 -26.66
N LEU A 239 -5.40 11.97 -26.22
CA LEU A 239 -4.13 12.42 -26.81
C LEU A 239 -3.95 11.89 -28.25
N ILE A 240 -4.39 10.66 -28.51
CA ILE A 240 -4.43 10.11 -29.88
C ILE A 240 -5.37 10.93 -30.78
N VAL A 241 -6.56 11.31 -30.30
CA VAL A 241 -7.45 12.25 -30.99
C VAL A 241 -6.74 13.58 -31.26
N GLY A 242 -5.94 14.05 -30.32
CA GLY A 242 -5.14 15.28 -30.45
C GLY A 242 -3.95 15.17 -31.41
N GLY A 243 -3.70 13.99 -32.01
CA GLY A 243 -2.65 13.79 -33.01
C GLY A 243 -1.30 13.31 -32.44
N LEU A 244 -1.23 12.95 -31.14
CA LEU A 244 -0.06 12.27 -30.60
C LEU A 244 -0.15 10.78 -30.94
N GLU A 245 0.49 10.37 -32.04
CA GLU A 245 0.31 9.05 -32.66
C GLU A 245 0.81 7.87 -31.82
N LYS A 246 1.78 8.09 -30.93
CA LYS A 246 2.35 7.06 -30.05
C LYS A 246 2.60 7.65 -28.67
N VAL A 247 1.81 7.24 -27.71
CA VAL A 247 1.91 7.71 -26.31
C VAL A 247 1.94 6.56 -25.34
N TYR A 248 2.63 6.74 -24.21
CA TYR A 248 2.55 5.84 -23.09
C TYR A 248 2.64 6.59 -21.77
N GLU A 249 2.11 6.02 -20.72
CA GLU A 249 2.27 6.48 -19.34
C GLU A 249 2.56 5.30 -18.43
N ILE A 250 3.57 5.45 -17.55
CA ILE A 250 3.83 4.53 -16.44
C ILE A 250 3.38 5.23 -15.17
N GLY A 251 2.23 4.85 -14.64
CA GLY A 251 1.59 5.56 -13.54
C GLY A 251 0.98 4.68 -12.46
N ARG A 252 0.66 5.30 -11.33
CA ARG A 252 -0.16 4.67 -10.30
C ARG A 252 -1.62 4.73 -10.68
N VAL A 253 -2.32 3.62 -10.47
CA VAL A 253 -3.76 3.50 -10.51
C VAL A 253 -4.27 2.93 -9.20
N PHE A 254 -5.54 3.19 -8.89
CA PHE A 254 -6.12 2.95 -7.57
C PHE A 254 -7.43 2.19 -7.73
N ARG A 255 -7.54 1.00 -7.14
CA ARG A 255 -8.75 0.19 -7.15
C ARG A 255 -9.13 -0.17 -5.72
N ASN A 256 -10.33 0.22 -5.32
CA ASN A 256 -10.85 0.00 -3.97
C ASN A 256 -11.37 -1.43 -3.82
N GLU A 257 -10.46 -2.38 -3.91
CA GLU A 257 -10.71 -3.82 -3.92
C GLU A 257 -9.94 -4.52 -2.80
N GLY A 258 -10.09 -5.85 -2.74
CA GLY A 258 -9.39 -6.68 -1.76
C GLY A 258 -7.86 -6.67 -1.93
N VAL A 259 -7.15 -7.05 -0.87
CA VAL A 259 -5.68 -7.17 -0.85
C VAL A 259 -5.30 -8.62 -0.67
N ASP A 260 -4.57 -9.17 -1.65
CA ASP A 260 -4.06 -10.54 -1.61
C ASP A 260 -2.57 -10.62 -2.02
N THR A 261 -2.11 -11.78 -2.47
CA THR A 261 -0.73 -11.98 -2.93
C THR A 261 -0.44 -11.38 -4.31
N ARG A 262 -1.47 -11.06 -5.10
CA ARG A 262 -1.38 -10.55 -6.47
C ARG A 262 -1.95 -9.14 -6.62
N HIS A 263 -2.79 -8.68 -5.67
CA HIS A 263 -3.50 -7.41 -5.72
C HIS A 263 -3.13 -6.49 -4.56
N ASN A 264 -2.94 -5.22 -4.88
CA ASN A 264 -2.73 -4.12 -3.94
C ASN A 264 -3.63 -2.95 -4.38
N PRO A 265 -4.27 -2.21 -3.48
CA PRO A 265 -5.25 -1.18 -3.84
C PRO A 265 -4.65 -0.04 -4.66
N GLU A 266 -3.35 0.16 -4.62
CA GLU A 266 -2.58 1.00 -5.51
C GLU A 266 -1.45 0.18 -6.15
N PHE A 267 -1.29 0.27 -7.46
CA PHE A 267 -0.28 -0.48 -8.19
C PHE A 267 0.22 0.30 -9.41
N THR A 268 1.32 -0.14 -10.01
CA THR A 268 1.89 0.50 -11.18
C THR A 268 1.37 -0.18 -12.44
N LEU A 269 0.69 0.61 -13.26
CA LEU A 269 0.23 0.23 -14.59
C LEU A 269 1.04 1.00 -15.64
N MET A 270 1.31 0.38 -16.75
CA MET A 270 1.72 1.07 -17.97
C MET A 270 0.65 0.87 -19.01
N GLU A 271 0.16 1.94 -19.59
CA GLU A 271 -0.68 1.88 -20.78
C GLU A 271 -0.01 2.62 -21.92
N LEU A 272 -0.15 2.09 -23.13
CA LEU A 272 0.33 2.72 -24.34
C LEU A 272 -0.69 2.58 -25.48
N TYR A 273 -0.70 3.57 -26.35
CA TYR A 273 -1.59 3.66 -27.51
C TYR A 273 -0.79 4.07 -28.73
N GLN A 274 -1.08 3.40 -29.85
CA GLN A 274 -0.44 3.69 -31.12
C GLN A 274 -1.50 3.78 -32.22
N ALA A 275 -1.53 4.91 -32.91
CA ALA A 275 -2.36 5.11 -34.07
C ALA A 275 -1.88 4.24 -35.26
N TYR A 276 -2.83 3.90 -36.15
CA TYR A 276 -2.60 3.16 -37.40
C TYR A 276 -2.07 1.74 -37.20
N THR A 277 -2.41 1.12 -36.09
CA THR A 277 -2.14 -0.29 -35.79
C THR A 277 -3.37 -0.95 -35.17
N ASP A 278 -3.33 -2.27 -35.04
CA ASP A 278 -4.37 -3.12 -34.48
C ASP A 278 -3.85 -3.99 -33.32
N TYR A 279 -4.68 -4.88 -32.81
CA TYR A 279 -4.30 -5.78 -31.73
C TYR A 279 -3.19 -6.78 -32.12
N TYR A 280 -3.04 -7.13 -33.41
CA TYR A 280 -1.89 -7.94 -33.86
C TYR A 280 -0.57 -7.18 -33.75
N GLY A 281 -0.56 -5.88 -34.10
CA GLY A 281 0.60 -5.03 -33.89
C GLY A 281 0.95 -4.89 -32.42
N MET A 282 -0.05 -4.88 -31.52
CA MET A 282 0.17 -4.89 -30.08
C MET A 282 0.76 -6.22 -29.58
N MET A 283 0.37 -7.38 -30.14
CA MET A 283 1.00 -8.67 -29.85
C MET A 283 2.48 -8.68 -30.21
N ASP A 284 2.82 -8.21 -31.43
CA ASP A 284 4.22 -8.19 -31.90
C ASP A 284 5.09 -7.25 -31.06
N LEU A 285 4.55 -6.09 -30.66
CA LEU A 285 5.21 -5.17 -29.76
C LEU A 285 5.45 -5.82 -28.37
N THR A 286 4.44 -6.48 -27.82
CA THR A 286 4.48 -7.15 -26.52
C THR A 286 5.50 -8.29 -26.51
N GLU A 287 5.43 -9.18 -27.48
CA GLU A 287 6.39 -10.30 -27.60
C GLU A 287 7.82 -9.78 -27.69
N SER A 288 8.05 -8.73 -28.49
CA SER A 288 9.39 -8.11 -28.63
C SER A 288 9.86 -7.48 -27.33
N MET A 289 8.97 -6.82 -26.57
CA MET A 289 9.31 -6.17 -25.30
C MET A 289 9.66 -7.20 -24.22
N PHE A 290 8.88 -8.27 -24.08
CA PHE A 290 9.16 -9.30 -23.08
C PHE A 290 10.50 -10.03 -23.35
N LYS A 291 10.79 -10.36 -24.62
CA LYS A 291 12.10 -10.92 -25.03
C LYS A 291 13.25 -9.96 -24.68
N TYR A 292 13.10 -8.69 -25.05
CA TYR A 292 14.09 -7.65 -24.77
C TYR A 292 14.35 -7.51 -23.26
N LEU A 293 13.30 -7.47 -22.46
CA LEU A 293 13.42 -7.30 -21.00
C LEU A 293 14.07 -8.52 -20.34
N ALA A 294 13.72 -9.74 -20.74
CA ALA A 294 14.33 -10.97 -20.23
C ALA A 294 15.85 -10.97 -20.50
N GLU A 295 16.26 -10.64 -21.69
CA GLU A 295 17.69 -10.55 -22.06
C GLU A 295 18.42 -9.42 -21.31
N LYS A 296 17.85 -8.21 -21.25
CA LYS A 296 18.50 -7.04 -20.63
C LYS A 296 18.57 -7.10 -19.12
N VAL A 297 17.56 -7.69 -18.48
CA VAL A 297 17.44 -7.72 -17.01
C VAL A 297 18.00 -9.02 -16.45
N CYS A 298 17.60 -10.16 -17.01
CA CYS A 298 17.96 -11.48 -16.51
C CYS A 298 19.18 -12.08 -17.22
N GLY A 299 19.58 -11.52 -18.37
CA GLY A 299 20.72 -12.00 -19.17
C GLY A 299 20.42 -13.27 -19.99
N SER A 300 19.16 -13.66 -20.09
CA SER A 300 18.70 -14.86 -20.81
C SER A 300 17.27 -14.67 -21.29
N SER A 301 16.92 -15.25 -22.45
CA SER A 301 15.52 -15.35 -22.90
C SER A 301 14.70 -16.41 -22.14
N VAL A 302 15.37 -17.30 -21.39
CA VAL A 302 14.73 -18.27 -20.51
C VAL A 302 14.92 -17.83 -19.07
N ILE A 303 13.83 -17.69 -18.34
CA ILE A 303 13.83 -17.37 -16.92
C ILE A 303 13.25 -18.52 -16.11
N THR A 304 13.54 -18.54 -14.82
CA THR A 304 12.91 -19.46 -13.86
C THR A 304 12.05 -18.65 -12.91
N TYR A 305 10.79 -19.03 -12.77
CA TYR A 305 9.87 -18.47 -11.79
C TYR A 305 9.28 -19.59 -10.93
N ASN A 306 9.52 -19.54 -9.62
CA ASN A 306 9.09 -20.57 -8.66
C ASN A 306 9.42 -22.02 -9.12
N GLY A 307 10.61 -22.19 -9.70
CA GLY A 307 11.07 -23.48 -10.22
C GLY A 307 10.52 -23.88 -11.60
N ILE A 308 9.70 -23.05 -12.24
CA ILE A 308 9.12 -23.27 -13.56
C ILE A 308 9.94 -22.48 -14.58
N GLU A 309 10.40 -23.16 -15.65
CA GLU A 309 11.06 -22.49 -16.77
C GLU A 309 10.04 -21.83 -17.70
N ILE A 310 10.27 -20.56 -18.00
CA ILE A 310 9.47 -19.75 -18.93
C ILE A 310 10.42 -19.27 -20.05
N ASP A 311 10.09 -19.64 -21.28
CA ASP A 311 10.93 -19.42 -22.47
C ASP A 311 10.35 -18.32 -23.36
N PHE A 312 10.87 -17.11 -23.22
CA PHE A 312 10.56 -15.98 -24.09
C PHE A 312 11.29 -16.04 -25.46
N GLY A 313 12.22 -16.93 -25.64
CA GLY A 313 12.94 -17.10 -26.91
C GLY A 313 12.07 -17.71 -28.01
N LYS A 314 11.05 -18.50 -27.63
CA LYS A 314 10.08 -19.08 -28.56
C LYS A 314 9.01 -18.07 -28.97
N PRO A 315 8.35 -18.26 -30.13
CA PRO A 315 7.13 -17.53 -30.46
C PRO A 315 6.05 -17.79 -29.40
N PHE A 316 5.32 -16.75 -29.00
CA PHE A 316 4.22 -16.90 -28.05
C PHE A 316 3.04 -17.60 -28.73
N GLU A 317 2.38 -18.52 -28.02
CA GLU A 317 1.17 -19.19 -28.52
C GLU A 317 0.07 -18.15 -28.73
N ARG A 318 -0.68 -18.26 -29.83
CA ARG A 318 -1.87 -17.44 -30.14
C ARG A 318 -3.06 -18.36 -30.26
N ILE A 319 -4.05 -18.24 -29.38
CA ILE A 319 -5.23 -19.09 -29.32
C ILE A 319 -6.47 -18.23 -29.07
N THR A 320 -7.59 -18.52 -29.72
CA THR A 320 -8.84 -17.84 -29.38
C THR A 320 -9.39 -18.32 -28.05
N MET A 321 -10.18 -17.47 -27.37
CA MET A 321 -10.78 -17.84 -26.09
C MET A 321 -11.65 -19.10 -26.23
N VAL A 322 -12.44 -19.20 -27.31
CA VAL A 322 -13.30 -20.36 -27.58
C VAL A 322 -12.48 -21.63 -27.88
N ASP A 323 -11.40 -21.53 -28.66
CA ASP A 323 -10.52 -22.66 -28.93
C ASP A 323 -9.78 -23.11 -27.65
N CYS A 324 -9.44 -22.16 -26.77
CA CYS A 324 -8.84 -22.45 -25.46
C CYS A 324 -9.81 -23.25 -24.58
N ILE A 325 -11.08 -22.83 -24.50
CA ILE A 325 -12.12 -23.55 -23.78
C ILE A 325 -12.35 -24.93 -24.40
N LYS A 326 -12.39 -25.02 -25.72
CA LYS A 326 -12.52 -26.31 -26.42
C LYS A 326 -11.36 -27.25 -26.10
N LYS A 327 -10.13 -26.71 -26.05
CA LYS A 327 -8.90 -27.49 -25.72
C LYS A 327 -8.94 -28.06 -24.30
N TYR A 328 -9.38 -27.30 -23.30
CA TYR A 328 -9.28 -27.65 -21.89
C TYR A 328 -10.59 -28.12 -21.24
N ALA A 329 -11.74 -27.62 -21.68
CA ALA A 329 -13.05 -28.02 -21.17
C ALA A 329 -13.80 -29.01 -22.10
N GLY A 330 -13.36 -29.15 -23.35
CA GLY A 330 -14.00 -30.01 -24.36
C GLY A 330 -15.33 -29.47 -24.90
N ILE A 331 -15.61 -28.17 -24.71
CA ILE A 331 -16.85 -27.50 -25.10
C ILE A 331 -16.55 -26.49 -26.19
N ASP A 332 -17.32 -26.54 -27.30
CA ASP A 332 -17.24 -25.59 -28.40
C ASP A 332 -18.34 -24.55 -28.27
N PHE A 333 -17.99 -23.34 -27.83
CA PHE A 333 -18.96 -22.24 -27.67
C PHE A 333 -19.41 -21.61 -29.00
N ASP A 334 -18.77 -21.91 -30.13
CA ASP A 334 -19.27 -21.51 -31.42
C ASP A 334 -20.53 -22.30 -31.83
N GLU A 335 -20.76 -23.46 -31.22
CA GLU A 335 -21.99 -24.25 -31.41
C GLU A 335 -23.13 -23.77 -30.48
N VAL A 336 -22.85 -23.06 -29.39
CA VAL A 336 -23.83 -22.52 -28.43
C VAL A 336 -24.45 -21.23 -29.00
N LYS A 337 -25.81 -21.18 -29.12
CA LYS A 337 -26.47 -20.06 -29.83
C LYS A 337 -27.22 -19.11 -28.91
N THR A 338 -27.56 -19.52 -27.71
CA THR A 338 -28.39 -18.72 -26.79
C THR A 338 -27.78 -18.63 -25.38
N ASP A 339 -28.18 -17.61 -24.64
CA ASP A 339 -27.80 -17.44 -23.21
C ASP A 339 -28.26 -18.63 -22.38
N GLU A 340 -29.45 -19.16 -22.65
CA GLU A 340 -30.00 -20.30 -21.92
C GLU A 340 -29.23 -21.59 -22.16
N GLU A 341 -28.73 -21.83 -23.37
CA GLU A 341 -27.86 -22.96 -23.70
C GLU A 341 -26.51 -22.81 -22.93
N ALA A 342 -25.92 -21.61 -22.91
CA ALA A 342 -24.71 -21.32 -22.18
C ALA A 342 -24.89 -21.54 -20.67
N LYS A 343 -25.96 -21.01 -20.07
CA LYS A 343 -26.33 -21.23 -18.67
C LYS A 343 -26.57 -22.70 -18.34
N ALA A 344 -27.17 -23.46 -19.25
CA ALA A 344 -27.37 -24.90 -19.07
C ALA A 344 -26.03 -25.65 -18.97
N LEU A 345 -25.04 -25.29 -19.80
CA LEU A 345 -23.69 -25.83 -19.73
C LEU A 345 -22.98 -25.44 -18.42
N ALA A 346 -23.14 -24.19 -17.96
CA ALA A 346 -22.59 -23.74 -16.70
C ALA A 346 -23.15 -24.56 -15.51
N ARG A 347 -24.48 -24.80 -15.50
CA ARG A 347 -25.10 -25.68 -14.48
C ARG A 347 -24.58 -27.11 -14.55
N GLU A 348 -24.39 -27.67 -15.76
CA GLU A 348 -23.83 -29.02 -15.94
C GLU A 348 -22.42 -29.14 -15.38
N LYS A 349 -21.62 -28.08 -15.53
CA LYS A 349 -20.22 -28.05 -15.06
C LYS A 349 -20.06 -27.51 -13.64
N ASN A 350 -21.17 -27.18 -12.92
CA ASN A 350 -21.20 -26.59 -11.60
C ASN A 350 -20.45 -25.25 -11.50
N ILE A 351 -20.52 -24.43 -12.55
CA ILE A 351 -20.01 -23.06 -12.55
C ILE A 351 -21.10 -22.16 -11.96
N GLU A 352 -20.76 -21.37 -10.98
CA GLU A 352 -21.66 -20.37 -10.40
C GLU A 352 -21.78 -19.17 -11.35
N PHE A 353 -23.01 -18.68 -11.56
CA PHE A 353 -23.30 -17.52 -12.40
C PHE A 353 -24.55 -16.78 -11.90
N GLU A 354 -24.68 -15.52 -12.29
CA GLU A 354 -25.87 -14.73 -12.00
C GLU A 354 -26.89 -14.81 -13.12
N GLU A 355 -28.18 -14.70 -12.82
CA GLU A 355 -29.25 -14.80 -13.85
C GLU A 355 -29.17 -13.70 -14.92
N ARG A 356 -28.53 -12.56 -14.62
CA ARG A 356 -28.26 -11.49 -15.59
C ARG A 356 -27.17 -11.83 -16.61
N HIS A 357 -26.32 -12.82 -16.36
CA HIS A 357 -25.21 -13.15 -17.25
C HIS A 357 -25.70 -13.58 -18.63
N THR A 358 -25.04 -13.06 -19.64
CA THR A 358 -25.21 -13.43 -21.05
C THR A 358 -24.31 -14.61 -21.44
N LYS A 359 -24.45 -15.14 -22.64
CA LYS A 359 -23.52 -16.13 -23.20
C LYS A 359 -22.07 -15.68 -23.11
N GLY A 360 -21.79 -14.39 -23.38
CA GLY A 360 -20.43 -13.84 -23.31
C GLY A 360 -19.83 -13.89 -21.92
N ASP A 361 -20.63 -13.58 -20.89
CA ASP A 361 -20.20 -13.69 -19.49
C ASP A 361 -19.91 -15.15 -19.10
N ILE A 362 -20.77 -16.08 -19.55
CA ILE A 362 -20.59 -17.51 -19.31
C ILE A 362 -19.32 -18.04 -20.00
N VAL A 363 -19.01 -17.59 -21.22
CA VAL A 363 -17.74 -17.93 -21.90
C VAL A 363 -16.55 -17.52 -21.05
N ASN A 364 -16.58 -16.32 -20.47
CA ASN A 364 -15.51 -15.85 -19.58
C ASN A 364 -15.36 -16.74 -18.33
N LEU A 365 -16.46 -17.06 -17.65
CA LEU A 365 -16.44 -17.96 -16.50
C LEU A 365 -15.88 -19.34 -16.83
N PHE A 366 -16.17 -19.89 -18.01
CA PHE A 366 -15.56 -21.14 -18.47
C PHE A 366 -14.06 -21.02 -18.72
N PHE A 367 -13.63 -19.89 -19.27
CA PHE A 367 -12.22 -19.62 -19.49
C PHE A 367 -11.46 -19.53 -18.16
N GLU A 368 -11.95 -18.78 -17.19
CA GLU A 368 -11.36 -18.65 -15.85
C GLU A 368 -11.24 -20.00 -15.16
N GLU A 369 -12.31 -20.80 -15.15
CA GLU A 369 -12.35 -22.08 -14.46
C GLU A 369 -11.44 -23.14 -15.10
N PHE A 370 -11.44 -23.26 -16.43
CA PHE A 370 -10.80 -24.40 -17.11
C PHE A 370 -9.50 -24.07 -17.83
N CYS A 371 -9.26 -22.81 -18.21
CA CYS A 371 -8.16 -22.45 -19.10
C CYS A 371 -6.98 -21.78 -18.37
N GLU A 372 -7.20 -20.76 -17.57
CA GLU A 372 -6.14 -19.94 -16.97
C GLU A 372 -5.07 -20.76 -16.27
N LYS A 373 -5.47 -21.74 -15.46
CA LYS A 373 -4.58 -22.63 -14.69
C LYS A 373 -3.62 -23.47 -15.54
N ASN A 374 -3.85 -23.56 -16.85
CA ASN A 374 -3.05 -24.33 -17.79
C ASN A 374 -2.11 -23.46 -18.65
N LEU A 375 -2.22 -22.13 -18.57
CA LEU A 375 -1.46 -21.20 -19.39
C LEU A 375 -0.13 -20.84 -18.70
N ILE A 376 0.84 -21.74 -18.80
CA ILE A 376 2.16 -21.61 -18.14
C ILE A 376 3.13 -20.82 -19.02
N GLN A 377 3.29 -21.23 -20.31
CA GLN A 377 4.14 -20.54 -21.27
C GLN A 377 3.43 -19.32 -21.84
N PRO A 378 4.17 -18.31 -22.32
CA PRO A 378 3.55 -17.10 -22.89
C PRO A 378 2.51 -17.42 -23.95
N THR A 379 1.25 -17.08 -23.68
CA THR A 379 0.11 -17.39 -24.54
C THR A 379 -0.81 -16.18 -24.67
N PHE A 380 -1.02 -15.71 -25.89
CA PHE A 380 -2.05 -14.72 -26.22
C PHE A 380 -3.40 -15.42 -26.37
N VAL A 381 -4.34 -15.10 -25.51
CA VAL A 381 -5.75 -15.51 -25.61
C VAL A 381 -6.52 -14.40 -26.31
N MET A 382 -7.09 -14.70 -27.46
CA MET A 382 -7.64 -13.72 -28.41
C MET A 382 -9.15 -13.85 -28.56
N ASP A 383 -9.75 -12.83 -29.21
CA ASP A 383 -11.14 -12.86 -29.68
C ASP A 383 -12.14 -13.06 -28.52
N HIS A 384 -12.05 -12.18 -27.54
CA HIS A 384 -12.93 -12.17 -26.37
C HIS A 384 -14.39 -11.83 -26.72
N PRO A 385 -15.38 -12.22 -25.90
CA PRO A 385 -16.76 -11.82 -26.09
C PRO A 385 -16.99 -10.31 -26.01
N LEU A 386 -17.89 -9.79 -26.84
CA LEU A 386 -18.30 -8.39 -26.81
C LEU A 386 -18.88 -7.94 -25.48
N ALA A 387 -19.62 -8.82 -24.81
CA ALA A 387 -20.30 -8.51 -23.54
C ALA A 387 -19.35 -7.99 -22.46
N ILE A 388 -18.12 -8.53 -22.39
CA ILE A 388 -17.09 -8.17 -21.40
C ILE A 388 -16.05 -7.17 -21.95
N SER A 389 -16.33 -6.49 -23.09
CA SER A 389 -15.32 -5.68 -23.78
C SER A 389 -15.90 -4.36 -24.31
N PRO A 390 -16.31 -3.43 -23.41
CA PRO A 390 -17.10 -2.24 -23.80
C PRO A 390 -16.33 -1.20 -24.62
N LEU A 391 -14.98 -1.22 -24.63
CA LEU A 391 -14.12 -0.20 -25.27
C LEU A 391 -13.39 -0.71 -26.51
N THR A 392 -13.71 -1.93 -26.96
CA THR A 392 -12.99 -2.65 -27.99
C THR A 392 -13.77 -2.72 -29.29
N LYS A 393 -13.07 -2.69 -30.42
CA LYS A 393 -13.67 -2.83 -31.76
C LYS A 393 -14.17 -4.27 -32.02
N LYS A 394 -15.39 -4.40 -32.56
CA LYS A 394 -15.95 -5.69 -32.97
C LYS A 394 -15.15 -6.29 -34.12
N LYS A 395 -15.07 -7.61 -34.18
CA LYS A 395 -14.56 -8.30 -35.38
C LYS A 395 -15.53 -8.13 -36.54
N PRO A 396 -15.02 -7.84 -37.74
CA PRO A 396 -15.89 -7.66 -38.91
C PRO A 396 -16.64 -8.94 -39.34
N ASP A 397 -16.03 -10.10 -39.11
CA ASP A 397 -16.52 -11.43 -39.48
C ASP A 397 -17.38 -12.10 -38.40
N ASP A 398 -17.25 -11.67 -37.15
CA ASP A 398 -18.01 -12.17 -36.01
C ASP A 398 -18.28 -11.07 -34.96
N PRO A 399 -19.39 -10.31 -35.10
CA PRO A 399 -19.71 -9.18 -34.22
C PRO A 399 -20.00 -9.54 -32.74
N GLU A 400 -20.15 -10.81 -32.40
CA GLU A 400 -20.24 -11.26 -31.00
C GLU A 400 -18.88 -11.29 -30.30
N LYS A 401 -17.79 -11.25 -31.09
CA LYS A 401 -16.41 -11.21 -30.65
C LYS A 401 -15.77 -9.85 -30.95
N VAL A 402 -14.70 -9.55 -30.22
CA VAL A 402 -13.94 -8.31 -30.37
C VAL A 402 -12.47 -8.58 -30.66
N GLU A 403 -11.79 -7.62 -31.27
CA GLU A 403 -10.34 -7.62 -31.49
C GLU A 403 -9.58 -7.31 -30.18
N ARG A 404 -9.58 -8.25 -29.25
CA ARG A 404 -8.95 -8.18 -27.94
C ARG A 404 -8.07 -9.40 -27.70
N PHE A 405 -6.97 -9.20 -26.99
CA PHE A 405 -6.23 -10.31 -26.40
C PHE A 405 -5.80 -10.00 -24.97
N GLU A 406 -5.58 -11.04 -24.22
CA GLU A 406 -4.84 -11.02 -22.96
C GLU A 406 -3.62 -11.93 -23.08
N LEU A 407 -2.49 -11.49 -22.53
CA LEU A 407 -1.28 -12.33 -22.44
C LEU A 407 -1.25 -13.03 -21.08
N PHE A 408 -1.29 -14.34 -21.11
CA PHE A 408 -1.09 -15.17 -19.91
C PHE A 408 0.32 -15.73 -19.85
N ILE A 409 0.95 -15.64 -18.68
CA ILE A 409 2.24 -16.28 -18.35
C ILE A 409 2.14 -16.79 -16.93
N ASN A 410 2.49 -18.05 -16.69
CA ASN A 410 2.42 -18.68 -15.38
C ASN A 410 1.05 -18.50 -14.70
N THR A 411 -0.02 -18.72 -15.45
CA THR A 411 -1.42 -18.58 -15.01
C THR A 411 -1.87 -17.14 -14.69
N TRP A 412 -1.08 -16.13 -15.04
CA TRP A 412 -1.37 -14.73 -14.74
C TRP A 412 -1.60 -13.93 -16.00
N GLU A 413 -2.63 -13.13 -16.02
CA GLU A 413 -2.79 -12.04 -16.96
C GLU A 413 -1.68 -11.01 -16.76
N MET A 414 -0.83 -10.83 -17.77
CA MET A 414 0.29 -9.90 -17.77
C MET A 414 -0.04 -8.58 -18.44
N CYS A 415 -0.90 -8.62 -19.45
CA CYS A 415 -1.39 -7.44 -20.15
C CYS A 415 -2.72 -7.74 -20.84
N ASN A 416 -3.46 -6.66 -21.13
CA ASN A 416 -4.73 -6.65 -21.83
C ASN A 416 -4.66 -5.61 -22.95
N ALA A 417 -5.06 -5.98 -24.17
CA ALA A 417 -4.91 -5.15 -25.35
C ALA A 417 -6.00 -5.37 -26.36
N TYR A 418 -6.27 -4.34 -27.15
CA TYR A 418 -7.28 -4.43 -28.18
C TYR A 418 -7.10 -3.39 -29.30
N SER A 419 -7.80 -3.62 -30.42
CA SER A 419 -8.09 -2.57 -31.39
C SER A 419 -9.15 -1.66 -30.77
N GLU A 420 -8.85 -0.37 -30.67
CA GLU A 420 -9.69 0.60 -29.99
C GLU A 420 -10.99 0.86 -30.70
N LEU A 421 -12.11 0.87 -29.98
CA LEU A 421 -13.37 1.34 -30.52
C LEU A 421 -13.27 2.85 -30.78
N ASN A 422 -13.41 3.24 -32.05
CA ASN A 422 -13.33 4.63 -32.47
C ASN A 422 -14.63 5.14 -33.13
N ASP A 423 -15.72 4.37 -33.03
CA ASP A 423 -17.08 4.77 -33.43
C ASP A 423 -17.80 5.39 -32.21
N PRO A 424 -18.05 6.72 -32.18
CA PRO A 424 -18.70 7.37 -31.06
C PRO A 424 -20.16 6.94 -30.85
N ILE A 425 -20.83 6.42 -31.91
CA ILE A 425 -22.23 5.97 -31.83
C ILE A 425 -22.27 4.63 -31.13
N ASP A 426 -21.48 3.64 -31.56
CA ASP A 426 -21.37 2.33 -30.92
C ASP A 426 -20.87 2.50 -29.45
N GLN A 427 -19.90 3.41 -29.22
CA GLN A 427 -19.39 3.68 -27.85
C GLN A 427 -20.47 4.21 -26.92
N ARG A 428 -21.32 5.13 -27.38
CA ARG A 428 -22.43 5.66 -26.60
C ARG A 428 -23.45 4.57 -26.25
N GLU A 429 -23.77 3.69 -27.21
CA GLU A 429 -24.67 2.57 -26.94
C GLU A 429 -24.11 1.61 -25.89
N ARG A 430 -22.80 1.38 -25.92
CA ARG A 430 -22.15 0.52 -24.90
C ARG A 430 -22.09 1.16 -23.53
N PHE A 431 -21.82 2.46 -23.45
CA PHE A 431 -21.89 3.18 -22.18
C PHE A 431 -23.29 3.17 -21.58
N ALA A 432 -24.33 3.33 -22.41
CA ALA A 432 -25.71 3.24 -21.93
C ALA A 432 -26.02 1.85 -21.32
N LYS A 433 -25.48 0.76 -21.90
CA LYS A 433 -25.61 -0.59 -21.34
C LYS A 433 -24.84 -0.74 -20.01
N GLN A 434 -23.67 -0.11 -19.88
CA GLN A 434 -22.91 -0.10 -18.63
C GLN A 434 -23.68 0.66 -17.53
N GLU A 435 -24.30 1.79 -17.84
CA GLU A 435 -25.15 2.51 -16.88
C GLU A 435 -26.38 1.70 -16.45
N GLU A 436 -26.99 0.95 -17.40
CA GLU A 436 -28.07 0.03 -17.05
C GLU A 436 -27.56 -1.10 -16.12
N ALA A 437 -26.38 -1.65 -16.38
CA ALA A 437 -25.77 -2.66 -15.52
C ALA A 437 -25.47 -2.09 -14.12
N PHE A 438 -24.95 -0.86 -14.04
CA PHE A 438 -24.72 -0.16 -12.77
C PHE A 438 -26.03 0.04 -12.00
N ALA A 439 -27.09 0.51 -12.66
CA ALA A 439 -28.40 0.69 -12.05
C ALA A 439 -29.02 -0.65 -11.56
N ASN A 440 -28.60 -1.78 -12.13
CA ASN A 440 -29.01 -3.13 -11.74
C ASN A 440 -28.05 -3.78 -10.70
N GLY A 441 -27.13 -3.00 -10.11
CA GLY A 441 -26.29 -3.43 -8.99
C GLY A 441 -24.87 -3.88 -9.38
N ASP A 442 -24.41 -3.62 -10.58
CA ASP A 442 -23.01 -3.85 -10.99
C ASP A 442 -22.15 -2.62 -10.63
N GLU A 443 -21.59 -2.62 -9.42
CA GLU A 443 -20.79 -1.49 -8.91
C GLU A 443 -19.46 -1.27 -9.65
N GLU A 444 -19.06 -2.20 -10.54
CA GLU A 444 -17.85 -2.12 -11.35
C GLU A 444 -18.12 -1.57 -12.76
N ALA A 445 -19.37 -1.42 -13.14
CA ALA A 445 -19.75 -0.88 -14.44
C ALA A 445 -19.38 0.60 -14.57
N ASN A 446 -18.91 0.98 -15.77
CA ASN A 446 -18.45 2.34 -16.03
C ASN A 446 -19.61 3.32 -16.25
N HIS A 447 -19.46 4.54 -15.76
CA HIS A 447 -20.35 5.66 -16.09
C HIS A 447 -20.00 6.25 -17.47
N THR A 448 -21.00 6.86 -18.10
CA THR A 448 -20.82 7.57 -19.37
C THR A 448 -19.86 8.75 -19.19
N ASP A 449 -18.81 8.79 -20.01
CA ASP A 449 -17.90 9.94 -20.12
C ASP A 449 -18.24 10.75 -21.37
N GLU A 450 -19.02 11.81 -21.20
CA GLU A 450 -19.45 12.68 -22.30
C GLU A 450 -18.29 13.41 -22.97
N ASP A 451 -17.24 13.79 -22.23
CA ASP A 451 -16.06 14.44 -22.78
C ASP A 451 -15.25 13.46 -23.66
N PHE A 452 -15.16 12.19 -23.25
CA PHE A 452 -14.57 11.15 -24.08
C PHE A 452 -15.37 10.89 -25.37
N LEU A 453 -16.71 10.84 -25.27
CA LEU A 453 -17.58 10.69 -26.46
C LEU A 453 -17.45 11.89 -27.39
N ASN A 454 -17.32 13.11 -26.86
CA ASN A 454 -17.06 14.30 -27.66
C ASN A 454 -15.69 14.21 -28.35
N ALA A 455 -14.65 13.75 -27.67
CA ALA A 455 -13.35 13.52 -28.28
C ALA A 455 -13.41 12.51 -29.43
N LEU A 456 -14.07 11.36 -29.22
CA LEU A 456 -14.28 10.39 -30.30
C LEU A 456 -15.04 10.98 -31.49
N SER A 457 -16.01 11.87 -31.26
CA SER A 457 -16.81 12.53 -32.30
C SER A 457 -16.00 13.52 -33.14
N ILE A 458 -14.87 14.03 -32.60
CA ILE A 458 -13.91 14.83 -33.39
C ILE A 458 -13.16 13.91 -34.38
N GLY A 459 -12.96 12.65 -34.01
CA GLY A 459 -12.35 11.62 -34.85
C GLY A 459 -11.08 11.05 -34.23
N MET A 460 -11.11 9.77 -33.91
CA MET A 460 -9.94 9.00 -33.48
C MET A 460 -9.51 8.07 -34.65
N PRO A 461 -8.21 8.07 -35.05
CA PRO A 461 -7.73 7.14 -36.06
C PRO A 461 -7.83 5.69 -35.56
N PRO A 462 -7.76 4.68 -36.47
CA PRO A 462 -7.55 3.29 -36.05
C PRO A 462 -6.36 3.21 -35.12
N THR A 463 -6.54 2.59 -33.94
CA THR A 463 -5.55 2.62 -32.86
C THR A 463 -5.52 1.27 -32.19
N GLY A 464 -4.32 0.78 -31.89
CA GLY A 464 -4.10 -0.32 -30.95
C GLY A 464 -3.68 0.22 -29.58
N GLY A 465 -4.28 -0.31 -28.52
CA GLY A 465 -3.96 0.03 -27.13
C GLY A 465 -3.66 -1.21 -26.31
N ILE A 466 -2.87 -1.02 -25.23
CA ILE A 466 -2.49 -2.10 -24.32
C ILE A 466 -2.16 -1.57 -22.94
N GLY A 467 -2.61 -2.30 -21.90
CA GLY A 467 -2.26 -2.09 -20.52
C GLY A 467 -1.41 -3.23 -19.95
N TYR A 468 -0.30 -2.89 -19.28
CA TYR A 468 0.63 -3.85 -18.65
C TYR A 468 0.64 -3.70 -17.14
N GLY A 469 0.45 -4.79 -16.42
CA GLY A 469 0.68 -4.84 -14.98
C GLY A 469 2.18 -4.84 -14.66
N ILE A 470 2.76 -3.67 -14.39
CA ILE A 470 4.21 -3.54 -14.15
C ILE A 470 4.65 -4.32 -12.91
N ASP A 471 3.84 -4.32 -11.85
CA ASP A 471 4.17 -5.07 -10.64
C ASP A 471 4.21 -6.58 -10.91
N ARG A 472 3.28 -7.13 -11.68
CA ARG A 472 3.28 -8.55 -12.10
C ARG A 472 4.50 -8.88 -12.97
N LEU A 473 4.85 -8.00 -13.90
CA LEU A 473 6.05 -8.16 -14.74
C LEU A 473 7.33 -8.17 -13.89
N VAL A 474 7.42 -7.29 -12.89
CA VAL A 474 8.55 -7.28 -11.95
C VAL A 474 8.59 -8.55 -11.12
N MET A 475 7.45 -9.01 -10.58
CA MET A 475 7.36 -10.29 -9.86
C MET A 475 7.92 -11.44 -10.70
N LEU A 476 7.52 -11.53 -11.96
CA LEU A 476 7.96 -12.57 -12.89
C LEU A 476 9.47 -12.53 -13.15
N LEU A 477 10.02 -11.35 -13.45
CA LEU A 477 11.44 -11.17 -13.81
C LEU A 477 12.39 -11.18 -12.59
N THR A 478 11.86 -11.14 -11.36
CA THR A 478 12.65 -11.15 -10.12
C THR A 478 12.42 -12.39 -9.26
N ASP A 479 11.64 -13.35 -9.74
CA ASP A 479 11.23 -14.55 -9.00
C ASP A 479 10.60 -14.21 -7.63
N SER A 480 9.70 -13.23 -7.61
CA SER A 480 9.05 -12.74 -6.40
C SER A 480 7.62 -13.27 -6.31
N PRO A 481 7.28 -14.07 -5.27
CA PRO A 481 6.00 -14.78 -5.21
C PRO A 481 4.79 -13.90 -4.88
N ALA A 482 5.00 -12.71 -4.32
CA ALA A 482 3.92 -11.81 -3.92
C ALA A 482 4.16 -10.36 -4.36
N ILE A 483 3.09 -9.66 -4.70
CA ILE A 483 3.14 -8.25 -5.10
C ILE A 483 3.80 -7.36 -4.02
N ARG A 484 3.65 -7.71 -2.75
CA ARG A 484 4.29 -7.02 -1.63
C ARG A 484 5.81 -7.15 -1.62
N ASP A 485 6.37 -8.17 -2.25
CA ASP A 485 7.83 -8.34 -2.38
C ASP A 485 8.43 -7.30 -3.33
N VAL A 486 7.68 -6.87 -4.32
CA VAL A 486 8.12 -5.90 -5.34
C VAL A 486 7.63 -4.47 -5.09
N LEU A 487 6.87 -4.23 -4.03
CA LEU A 487 6.48 -2.90 -3.54
C LEU A 487 7.34 -2.51 -2.34
N LEU A 488 7.93 -1.30 -2.38
CA LEU A 488 8.74 -0.81 -1.26
C LEU A 488 7.91 -0.69 0.02
N PHE A 489 6.74 -0.08 -0.07
CA PHE A 489 5.81 0.11 1.04
C PHE A 489 4.41 -0.35 0.62
N PRO A 490 4.12 -1.67 0.71
CA PRO A 490 2.81 -2.21 0.37
C PRO A 490 1.75 -1.77 1.38
N THR A 491 0.51 -1.73 0.95
CA THR A 491 -0.62 -1.51 1.85
C THR A 491 -0.76 -2.69 2.81
N MET A 492 -0.77 -2.40 4.11
CA MET A 492 -0.86 -3.39 5.18
C MET A 492 -2.06 -3.08 6.07
N LYS A 493 -2.76 -4.13 6.52
CA LYS A 493 -3.79 -3.95 7.56
C LYS A 493 -3.17 -3.34 8.81
N SER A 494 -3.90 -2.43 9.48
CA SER A 494 -3.44 -1.88 10.77
C SER A 494 -3.34 -3.00 11.81
N LEU A 495 -2.32 -2.94 12.69
CA LEU A 495 -2.13 -3.94 13.76
C LEU A 495 -3.31 -3.96 14.75
N ASP A 496 -4.05 -2.84 14.86
CA ASP A 496 -5.21 -2.72 15.74
C ASP A 496 -6.48 -3.37 15.16
N SER A 497 -6.52 -3.68 13.86
CA SER A 497 -7.67 -4.34 13.23
C SER A 497 -7.84 -5.81 13.65
N ASP A 498 -6.75 -6.47 14.04
CA ASP A 498 -6.82 -7.86 14.50
C ASP A 498 -7.34 -7.98 15.95
N ASN A 499 -7.15 -6.93 16.77
CA ASN A 499 -7.76 -6.85 18.11
C ASN A 499 -9.27 -6.57 18.05
N LYS A 500 -9.78 -5.90 17.01
CA LYS A 500 -11.23 -5.73 16.80
C LYS A 500 -11.90 -7.03 16.32
N LYS A 501 -11.23 -7.87 15.57
CA LYS A 501 -11.79 -9.15 15.07
C LYS A 501 -11.82 -10.28 16.09
N SER A 502 -11.00 -10.24 17.14
CA SER A 502 -11.07 -11.22 18.24
C SER A 502 -12.20 -10.93 19.24
N ALA A 503 -12.78 -9.73 19.20
CA ALA A 503 -13.97 -9.37 19.99
C ALA A 503 -15.32 -9.64 19.25
N GLU A 504 -15.27 -9.94 17.93
CA GLU A 504 -16.47 -10.08 17.08
C GLU A 504 -16.67 -11.49 16.53
N LYS A 505 -16.60 -12.53 17.39
CA LYS A 505 -17.12 -13.87 17.05
C LYS A 505 -18.20 -14.31 18.02
N ALA A 506 -19.33 -13.62 17.96
CA ALA A 506 -20.63 -14.14 18.26
C ALA A 506 -21.46 -14.14 16.95
N PRO A 507 -22.42 -15.05 16.73
CA PRO A 507 -22.98 -15.30 15.40
C PRO A 507 -23.73 -14.09 14.86
N GLU A 508 -23.32 -13.65 13.66
CA GLU A 508 -24.00 -12.61 12.90
C GLU A 508 -25.41 -13.03 12.53
N VAL A 509 -26.37 -12.34 13.12
CA VAL A 509 -27.68 -12.13 12.51
C VAL A 509 -27.47 -10.98 11.51
N LYS A 510 -27.61 -11.25 10.23
CA LYS A 510 -27.61 -10.22 9.19
C LYS A 510 -28.83 -9.31 9.40
N GLU A 511 -28.64 -8.21 10.11
CA GLU A 511 -29.51 -7.05 9.98
C GLU A 511 -28.87 -6.12 8.94
N GLU A 512 -29.62 -5.84 7.90
CA GLU A 512 -29.36 -4.76 6.96
C GLU A 512 -29.22 -3.46 7.75
N VAL A 513 -28.02 -2.90 7.82
CA VAL A 513 -27.80 -1.53 8.31
C VAL A 513 -28.35 -0.60 7.23
N LYS A 514 -29.62 -0.23 7.36
CA LYS A 514 -30.13 0.98 6.72
C LYS A 514 -29.38 2.13 7.38
N GLU A 515 -28.60 2.89 6.60
CA GLU A 515 -28.19 4.24 7.02
C GLU A 515 -29.48 5.00 7.33
N GLU A 516 -29.74 5.21 8.62
CA GLU A 516 -30.78 6.16 9.03
C GLU A 516 -30.29 7.54 8.58
N VAL A 517 -30.88 8.05 7.53
CA VAL A 517 -30.78 9.48 7.21
C VAL A 517 -31.43 10.22 8.38
N ILE A 518 -30.59 10.74 9.28
CA ILE A 518 -31.06 11.50 10.44
C ILE A 518 -31.62 12.82 9.93
N ASP A 519 -32.92 12.97 9.96
CA ASP A 519 -33.63 14.20 9.58
C ASP A 519 -33.57 15.22 10.73
N PHE A 520 -32.67 16.18 10.64
CA PHE A 520 -32.58 17.26 11.62
C PHE A 520 -33.57 18.42 11.38
N SER A 521 -34.49 18.31 10.44
CA SER A 521 -35.44 19.40 10.12
C SER A 521 -36.36 19.80 11.26
N LYS A 522 -36.51 18.95 12.28
CA LYS A 522 -37.37 19.17 13.48
C LYS A 522 -36.54 19.37 14.76
N VAL A 523 -35.21 19.51 14.63
CA VAL A 523 -34.31 19.69 15.76
C VAL A 523 -34.15 21.19 16.02
N GLU A 524 -34.39 21.61 17.26
CA GLU A 524 -34.09 22.96 17.75
C GLU A 524 -32.87 22.90 18.67
N ILE A 525 -31.88 23.77 18.38
CA ILE A 525 -30.70 23.94 19.21
C ILE A 525 -30.70 25.30 19.89
N GLU A 526 -30.14 25.37 21.09
CA GLU A 526 -29.99 26.63 21.81
C GLU A 526 -29.10 27.59 21.04
N PRO A 527 -29.49 28.86 20.85
CA PRO A 527 -28.67 29.81 20.07
C PRO A 527 -27.34 30.08 20.75
N MET A 528 -26.30 30.27 19.94
CA MET A 528 -24.96 30.58 20.44
C MET A 528 -24.96 31.91 21.24
N PHE A 529 -24.19 31.92 22.32
CA PHE A 529 -23.96 33.16 23.07
C PHE A 529 -23.28 34.23 22.19
N LYS A 530 -23.73 35.46 22.34
CA LYS A 530 -23.15 36.61 21.60
C LYS A 530 -21.91 37.18 22.28
N ASP A 531 -21.77 36.97 23.58
CA ASP A 531 -20.67 37.47 24.38
C ASP A 531 -19.49 36.49 24.35
N PHE A 532 -18.29 37.04 24.17
CA PHE A 532 -17.07 36.25 24.17
C PHE A 532 -16.58 35.95 25.59
N VAL A 533 -16.12 34.75 25.83
CA VAL A 533 -15.36 34.38 27.01
C VAL A 533 -13.89 34.65 26.73
N ASP A 534 -13.21 35.37 27.63
CA ASP A 534 -11.77 35.61 27.50
C ASP A 534 -10.99 34.28 27.74
N PHE A 535 -9.81 34.20 27.11
CA PHE A 535 -8.99 32.99 27.17
C PHE A 535 -8.51 32.66 28.58
N ASP A 536 -8.26 33.69 29.43
CA ASP A 536 -7.82 33.48 30.81
C ASP A 536 -8.91 32.85 31.68
N SER A 537 -10.18 33.20 31.43
CA SER A 537 -11.33 32.57 32.09
C SER A 537 -11.53 31.11 31.61
N PHE A 538 -11.44 30.86 30.29
CA PHE A 538 -11.54 29.53 29.74
C PHE A 538 -10.40 28.62 30.20
N SER A 539 -9.16 29.11 30.21
CA SER A 539 -7.98 28.33 30.58
C SER A 539 -7.95 27.86 32.04
N LYS A 540 -8.78 28.46 32.90
CA LYS A 540 -8.97 28.04 34.29
C LYS A 540 -9.86 26.81 34.42
N CYS A 541 -10.61 26.42 33.38
CA CYS A 541 -11.43 25.22 33.39
C CYS A 541 -10.56 23.99 33.17
N ASP A 542 -10.71 22.98 34.02
CA ASP A 542 -9.95 21.74 33.92
C ASP A 542 -10.85 20.60 33.43
N PHE A 543 -10.88 20.43 32.09
CA PHE A 543 -11.62 19.35 31.44
C PHE A 543 -10.77 18.08 31.40
N ARG A 544 -11.33 16.97 31.87
CA ARG A 544 -10.67 15.67 31.94
C ARG A 544 -11.52 14.54 31.37
N ALA A 545 -10.85 13.56 30.79
CA ALA A 545 -11.42 12.25 30.56
C ALA A 545 -11.55 11.52 31.91
N VAL A 546 -12.75 11.04 32.25
CA VAL A 546 -13.02 10.33 33.51
C VAL A 546 -13.67 8.99 33.22
N LYS A 547 -13.19 7.92 33.87
CA LYS A 547 -13.71 6.57 33.65
C LYS A 547 -14.75 6.21 34.70
N VAL A 548 -15.91 5.73 34.28
CA VAL A 548 -17.00 5.32 35.18
C VAL A 548 -16.66 3.97 35.81
N LYS A 549 -16.35 3.95 37.10
CA LYS A 549 -16.16 2.73 37.90
C LYS A 549 -17.47 2.14 38.39
N ALA A 550 -18.38 3.01 38.83
CA ALA A 550 -19.72 2.64 39.23
C ALA A 550 -20.73 3.78 38.93
N CYS A 551 -21.95 3.42 38.67
CA CYS A 551 -23.07 4.35 38.51
C CYS A 551 -24.29 3.77 39.22
N GLU A 552 -24.98 4.59 40.04
CA GLU A 552 -26.13 4.16 40.82
C GLU A 552 -27.21 5.23 40.84
N ALA A 553 -28.49 4.81 40.87
CA ALA A 553 -29.60 5.72 41.06
C ALA A 553 -29.63 6.28 42.49
N VAL A 554 -29.78 7.60 42.64
CA VAL A 554 -29.81 8.23 43.98
C VAL A 554 -31.11 7.93 44.67
N LYS A 555 -31.03 7.25 45.82
CA LYS A 555 -32.21 6.98 46.67
C LYS A 555 -32.96 8.29 47.00
N LYS A 556 -34.22 8.40 46.71
CA LYS A 556 -35.09 9.59 46.86
C LYS A 556 -35.06 10.60 45.71
N SER A 557 -34.35 10.35 44.61
CA SER A 557 -34.43 11.16 43.39
C SER A 557 -34.78 10.27 42.18
N LYS A 558 -35.76 10.72 41.39
CA LYS A 558 -36.10 10.06 40.11
C LYS A 558 -35.24 10.57 38.93
N LYS A 559 -34.40 11.58 39.18
CA LYS A 559 -33.66 12.28 38.11
C LYS A 559 -32.12 12.13 38.23
N LEU A 560 -31.63 11.79 39.43
CA LEU A 560 -30.21 11.83 39.70
C LEU A 560 -29.55 10.44 39.61
N LEU A 561 -28.44 10.37 38.87
CA LEU A 561 -27.45 9.29 38.94
C LEU A 561 -26.23 9.76 39.71
N GLN A 562 -25.70 8.90 40.56
CA GLN A 562 -24.44 9.09 41.27
C GLN A 562 -23.35 8.29 40.55
N PHE A 563 -22.30 8.98 40.13
CA PHE A 563 -21.14 8.40 39.50
C PHE A 563 -19.97 8.31 40.46
N THR A 564 -19.28 7.16 40.45
CA THR A 564 -17.97 6.95 41.01
C THR A 564 -16.99 6.87 39.86
N LEU A 565 -16.11 7.88 39.76
CA LEU A 565 -15.26 8.11 38.59
C LEU A 565 -13.80 8.01 38.95
N ASP A 566 -13.02 7.39 38.08
CA ASP A 566 -11.56 7.51 38.05
C ASP A 566 -11.19 8.74 37.21
N ASP A 567 -10.50 9.70 37.80
CA ASP A 567 -9.99 10.90 37.15
C ASP A 567 -8.46 10.95 37.06
N GLY A 568 -7.80 9.79 37.29
CA GLY A 568 -6.34 9.65 37.24
C GLY A 568 -5.59 10.16 38.49
N THR A 569 -6.29 10.68 39.51
CA THR A 569 -5.65 11.18 40.75
C THR A 569 -5.37 10.09 41.78
N GLY A 570 -5.84 8.88 41.55
CA GLY A 570 -5.72 7.75 42.47
C GLY A 570 -6.79 7.72 43.59
N THR A 571 -7.70 8.70 43.59
CA THR A 571 -8.88 8.74 44.48
C THR A 571 -10.14 8.86 43.64
N ASP A 572 -11.18 8.11 44.02
CA ASP A 572 -12.42 8.12 43.28
C ASP A 572 -13.16 9.45 43.45
N ARG A 573 -13.60 10.02 42.33
CA ARG A 573 -14.37 11.26 42.30
C ARG A 573 -15.87 10.95 42.24
N THR A 574 -16.67 11.64 43.06
CA THR A 574 -18.13 11.53 43.02
C THR A 574 -18.70 12.70 42.23
N ILE A 575 -19.51 12.41 41.23
CA ILE A 575 -20.32 13.41 40.50
C ILE A 575 -21.79 12.95 40.49
N LEU A 576 -22.73 13.87 40.75
CA LEU A 576 -24.15 13.64 40.57
C LEU A 576 -24.64 14.37 39.31
N SER A 577 -25.38 13.67 38.48
CA SER A 577 -25.96 14.23 37.24
C SER A 577 -27.43 13.90 37.10
N GLY A 578 -28.23 14.87 36.59
CA GLY A 578 -29.67 14.77 36.45
C GLY A 578 -30.14 14.02 35.20
N ILE A 579 -29.50 12.95 34.85
CA ILE A 579 -29.65 12.27 33.55
C ILE A 579 -30.34 10.90 33.60
N HIS A 580 -30.94 10.53 34.75
CA HIS A 580 -31.61 9.23 34.91
C HIS A 580 -32.86 9.05 34.01
N ALA A 581 -33.33 10.13 33.38
CA ALA A 581 -34.39 10.03 32.36
C ALA A 581 -33.87 9.59 30.97
N TYR A 582 -32.57 9.63 30.76
CA TYR A 582 -31.92 9.40 29.45
C TYR A 582 -31.01 8.17 29.44
N TYR A 583 -30.49 7.72 30.61
CA TYR A 583 -29.56 6.62 30.72
C TYR A 583 -29.84 5.74 31.93
N GLU A 584 -29.73 4.45 31.74
CA GLU A 584 -29.74 3.51 32.87
C GLU A 584 -28.29 3.35 33.43
N PRO A 585 -28.12 3.16 34.75
CA PRO A 585 -26.81 3.09 35.38
C PRO A 585 -25.84 2.07 34.75
N GLU A 586 -26.38 0.90 34.34
CA GLU A 586 -25.60 -0.23 33.81
C GLU A 586 -24.98 0.09 32.46
N GLU A 587 -25.59 0.97 31.66
CA GLU A 587 -25.12 1.36 30.33
C GLU A 587 -23.84 2.23 30.41
N LEU A 588 -23.62 2.89 31.55
CA LEU A 588 -22.60 3.88 31.76
C LEU A 588 -21.32 3.32 32.40
N VAL A 589 -21.41 2.20 33.11
CA VAL A 589 -20.26 1.58 33.78
C VAL A 589 -19.21 1.14 32.75
N GLY A 590 -17.95 1.50 32.98
CA GLY A 590 -16.83 1.20 32.09
C GLY A 590 -16.65 2.17 30.93
N LYS A 591 -17.56 3.14 30.71
CA LYS A 591 -17.42 4.20 29.71
C LYS A 591 -16.45 5.28 30.17
N THR A 592 -15.84 5.97 29.20
CA THR A 592 -15.00 7.14 29.45
C THR A 592 -15.76 8.40 29.03
N LEU A 593 -15.99 9.29 29.97
CA LEU A 593 -16.79 10.51 29.81
C LEU A 593 -15.90 11.75 29.90
N VAL A 594 -16.43 12.90 29.49
CA VAL A 594 -15.79 14.19 29.67
C VAL A 594 -16.41 14.91 30.87
N ALA A 595 -15.56 15.37 31.79
CA ALA A 595 -15.98 16.14 32.96
C ALA A 595 -15.12 17.38 33.17
N ILE A 596 -15.74 18.44 33.70
CA ILE A 596 -15.00 19.55 34.32
C ILE A 596 -14.77 19.19 35.79
N THR A 597 -13.49 19.11 36.20
CA THR A 597 -13.08 18.50 37.47
C THR A 597 -12.74 19.52 38.56
N ASN A 598 -12.55 20.79 38.23
CA ASN A 598 -12.16 21.83 39.17
C ASN A 598 -13.31 22.76 39.59
N LEU A 599 -14.54 22.29 39.52
CA LEU A 599 -15.65 22.98 40.14
C LEU A 599 -15.68 22.75 41.67
N PRO A 600 -16.08 23.76 42.47
CA PRO A 600 -16.22 23.57 43.89
C PRO A 600 -17.28 22.52 44.22
N PRO A 601 -17.07 21.69 45.28
CA PRO A 601 -18.09 20.69 45.69
C PRO A 601 -19.45 21.31 45.92
N ARG A 602 -20.50 20.66 45.40
CA ARG A 602 -21.88 21.08 45.58
C ARG A 602 -22.68 19.95 46.25
N ALA A 603 -23.22 20.24 47.40
CA ALA A 603 -24.09 19.27 48.09
C ALA A 603 -25.42 19.10 47.36
N MET A 604 -25.75 17.89 46.96
CA MET A 604 -27.00 17.49 46.30
C MET A 604 -27.55 16.25 47.01
N MET A 605 -28.76 16.33 47.57
CA MET A 605 -29.39 15.24 48.34
C MET A 605 -28.55 14.64 49.46
N GLY A 606 -27.64 15.46 50.05
CA GLY A 606 -26.73 15.03 51.10
C GLY A 606 -25.43 14.36 50.62
N ILE A 607 -25.15 14.40 49.36
CA ILE A 607 -23.93 13.89 48.70
C ILE A 607 -23.19 15.05 48.03
N ASP A 608 -21.90 15.18 48.24
CA ASP A 608 -21.10 16.21 47.57
C ASP A 608 -20.74 15.79 46.12
N SER A 609 -21.21 16.56 45.14
CA SER A 609 -20.84 16.42 43.74
C SER A 609 -19.62 17.27 43.45
N CYS A 610 -18.49 16.64 43.04
CA CYS A 610 -17.19 17.24 42.86
C CYS A 610 -16.83 17.41 41.39
N GLY A 611 -17.65 18.13 40.64
CA GLY A 611 -17.47 18.37 39.21
C GLY A 611 -18.80 18.27 38.44
N MET A 612 -18.72 18.29 37.11
CA MET A 612 -19.87 18.18 36.23
C MET A 612 -19.52 17.38 34.98
N LEU A 613 -20.37 16.43 34.60
CA LEU A 613 -20.27 15.74 33.32
C LEU A 613 -20.78 16.64 32.18
N LEU A 614 -20.11 16.58 31.05
CA LEU A 614 -20.52 17.35 29.86
C LEU A 614 -21.48 16.53 29.02
N SER A 615 -22.50 17.20 28.52
CA SER A 615 -23.51 16.63 27.62
C SER A 615 -23.92 17.65 26.55
N ALA A 616 -24.30 17.15 25.38
CA ALA A 616 -24.99 17.91 24.36
C ALA A 616 -26.49 17.79 24.58
N VAL A 617 -27.20 18.92 24.51
CA VAL A 617 -28.65 18.98 24.70
C VAL A 617 -29.27 19.66 23.50
N HIS A 618 -30.37 19.10 22.98
CA HIS A 618 -31.20 19.68 21.93
C HIS A 618 -32.67 19.32 22.15
N THR A 619 -33.54 19.97 21.42
CA THR A 619 -34.97 19.65 21.46
C THR A 619 -35.39 19.05 20.12
N GLU A 620 -36.08 17.91 20.16
CA GLU A 620 -36.62 17.23 18.99
C GLU A 620 -38.12 17.01 19.20
N GLU A 621 -38.94 17.52 18.27
CA GLU A 621 -40.39 17.48 18.35
C GLU A 621 -41.00 18.05 19.68
N GLY A 622 -40.27 18.97 20.32
CA GLY A 622 -40.67 19.58 21.60
C GLY A 622 -40.25 18.79 22.85
N GLU A 623 -39.53 17.69 22.68
CA GLU A 623 -38.91 16.92 23.77
C GLU A 623 -37.41 17.18 23.87
N GLU A 624 -36.91 17.36 25.09
CA GLU A 624 -35.49 17.50 25.36
C GLU A 624 -34.77 16.15 25.18
N LYS A 625 -33.71 16.15 24.39
CA LYS A 625 -32.80 15.02 24.21
C LYS A 625 -31.43 15.40 24.76
N LEU A 626 -30.78 14.48 25.49
CA LEU A 626 -29.48 14.68 26.11
C LEU A 626 -28.54 13.54 25.76
N HIS A 627 -27.35 13.90 25.30
CA HIS A 627 -26.29 12.96 24.97
C HIS A 627 -25.04 13.28 25.79
N LEU A 628 -24.57 12.34 26.62
CA LEU A 628 -23.29 12.48 27.31
C LEU A 628 -22.12 12.52 26.31
N LEU A 629 -21.17 13.44 26.52
CA LEU A 629 -19.95 13.45 25.75
C LEU A 629 -19.04 12.28 26.19
N MET A 630 -19.01 11.25 25.36
CA MET A 630 -18.17 10.07 25.53
C MET A 630 -16.95 10.17 24.65
N VAL A 631 -15.80 9.71 25.16
CA VAL A 631 -14.56 9.59 24.39
C VAL A 631 -14.14 8.13 24.37
N ASP A 632 -13.18 7.81 23.48
CA ASP A 632 -12.69 6.44 23.33
C ASP A 632 -12.17 5.88 24.66
N ASN A 633 -12.57 4.68 25.00
CA ASN A 633 -12.17 4.01 26.25
C ASN A 633 -10.66 3.72 26.38
N HIS A 634 -9.89 3.89 25.28
CA HIS A 634 -8.42 3.82 25.29
C HIS A 634 -7.78 5.12 25.83
N ILE A 635 -8.55 6.21 25.94
CA ILE A 635 -8.05 7.43 26.56
C ILE A 635 -7.93 7.18 28.07
N PRO A 636 -6.75 7.34 28.67
CA PRO A 636 -6.55 7.08 30.09
C PRO A 636 -7.33 8.07 30.96
N ALA A 637 -7.84 7.59 32.09
CA ALA A 637 -8.45 8.44 33.09
C ALA A 637 -7.47 9.54 33.52
N GLY A 638 -7.97 10.78 33.65
CA GLY A 638 -7.17 11.96 33.96
C GLY A 638 -6.55 12.66 32.75
N ALA A 639 -6.68 12.15 31.55
CA ALA A 639 -6.22 12.84 30.35
C ALA A 639 -6.90 14.20 30.22
N LYS A 640 -6.10 15.26 30.05
CA LYS A 640 -6.58 16.64 29.93
C LYS A 640 -7.08 16.91 28.51
N LEU A 641 -8.25 17.59 28.40
CA LEU A 641 -8.78 18.10 27.15
C LEU A 641 -8.45 19.59 27.04
N TYR A 642 -8.14 20.02 25.80
CA TYR A 642 -7.74 21.39 25.48
C TYR A 642 -8.72 22.01 24.49
#